data_71dc0675c2cb192a06fd3d08cce0f47a
#
_entry.id   71dc0675c2cb192a06fd3d08cce0f47a
#
_cell.length_a   1.000
_cell.length_b   1.000
_cell.length_c   1.000
_cell.angle_alpha   90.00
_cell.angle_beta   90.00
_cell.angle_gamma   90.00
#
_symmetry.space_group_name_H-M   'P 1'
#
loop_
_entity.id
_entity.type
_entity.pdbx_description
1 polymer ?
#
loop_
_entity_poly.entity_id
_entity_poly.type
_entity_poly.pdbx_seq_one_letter_code
_entity_poly.pdbx_strand_id
1 'polypeptide(L)'
;MSHHELAPLLCLCLATAFLGDASRIHGAESPMAEKAKSWWAFQPLRRVELPHRAQSDPIDSFLERKIVAEDLEKSPPADRSVLLRRSTFDLTGLPPTPEEIAAFAADESPDAFSRVVDRLLASPAFGQRRARQWLDLVRYADYHDADPKARTASCEPLEAWRYRDWVVDSFNQDLPFDQFITHQIAGDLLQNPTGSPLYPAGLIATGFLVNGAWDRGDADKEKMVSDMVDDQIDTLGKVFLGLTLGCARCHDHKFDPVSTQDYYALAGIFYSTHIMENLGAKGGEITLKRTPLVPGSISTLRDAKLLQIEAIKSKLAALDKLSPPVAPDHPERLALIKEREALQADLPPAFPVALTVQEGGMPGGLFPNIQDVPVHVRGSYARLGPVIPRRFPSFFAGDSQPRITNGSGRRELAAWIGSKVNPLTARVIVNRVWQWHFGEGLVRTPNNFGLTSEPPTHPELLDWLASTFVNDGWSLKRLERRIMHSAAYRRASAAPRSQVIRDPENRWLARFSPRRLEAEAIRDAMLFVGGGLEWASEGPAGVESGSARRSLYVQTARWDRSSFATLFDAANPDASVDQRTVSTVAPQALYMINHDFTQTQALSLARRLLREPARDDSERIESAYRWLFGRSAQAEEIQIGVRLLAQSGGAGTESAWRDLAHVLLCGNEFIYVD
;
A
#
# COMPACT_ATOMS: atom_id res chain seq x y z
N MET A 1 -75.36 23.49 19.44
CA MET A 1 -75.99 22.44 18.66
C MET A 1 -75.12 22.24 17.43
N SER A 2 -74.26 21.41 17.55
CA SER A 2 -73.87 20.08 17.04
C SER A 2 -73.28 20.12 15.62
N HIS A 3 -71.95 20.15 15.60
CA HIS A 3 -71.15 19.72 14.45
C HIS A 3 -70.57 18.36 14.75
N HIS A 4 -71.23 17.31 14.25
CA HIS A 4 -70.69 15.99 14.11
C HIS A 4 -71.18 15.41 12.77
N GLU A 5 -70.30 14.67 12.12
CA GLU A 5 -70.50 13.93 10.88
C GLU A 5 -69.93 14.57 9.58
N LEU A 6 -68.61 14.38 9.40
CA LEU A 6 -67.99 14.31 8.09
C LEU A 6 -66.50 13.88 8.24
N ALA A 7 -66.28 12.67 8.70
CA ALA A 7 -64.95 12.00 8.55
C ALA A 7 -65.12 10.50 8.76
N PRO A 8 -65.47 9.74 7.72
CA PRO A 8 -64.68 8.54 7.42
C PRO A 8 -64.65 8.13 5.95
N LEU A 9 -64.59 9.04 5.00
CA LEU A 9 -64.49 8.63 3.57
C LEU A 9 -63.18 8.97 2.88
N LEU A 10 -62.21 9.60 3.58
CA LEU A 10 -60.91 9.96 2.99
C LEU A 10 -59.75 8.99 3.31
N CYS A 11 -59.94 8.00 4.20
CA CYS A 11 -58.91 7.03 4.56
C CYS A 11 -58.91 5.74 3.74
N LEU A 12 -59.90 5.51 2.88
CA LEU A 12 -59.99 4.26 2.10
C LEU A 12 -59.40 4.37 0.68
N CYS A 13 -59.09 5.57 0.18
CA CYS A 13 -58.52 5.74 -1.15
C CYS A 13 -56.97 5.85 -1.16
N LEU A 14 -56.29 5.86 -0.03
CA LEU A 14 -54.83 5.88 0.06
C LEU A 14 -54.20 4.51 0.39
N ALA A 15 -54.99 3.48 0.71
CA ALA A 15 -54.51 2.13 1.00
C ALA A 15 -54.44 1.19 -0.19
N THR A 16 -55.02 1.56 -1.36
CA THR A 16 -55.02 0.71 -2.56
C THR A 16 -53.99 1.09 -3.62
N ALA A 17 -53.16 2.09 -3.37
CA ALA A 17 -52.09 2.52 -4.31
C ALA A 17 -50.69 1.92 -4.00
N PHE A 18 -50.57 1.07 -2.97
CA PHE A 18 -49.27 0.46 -2.59
C PHE A 18 -49.21 -1.07 -2.69
N LEU A 19 -50.22 -1.71 -3.32
CA LEU A 19 -50.18 -3.13 -3.65
C LEU A 19 -50.17 -3.36 -5.17
N GLY A 20 -49.45 -2.54 -5.86
CA GLY A 20 -49.19 -2.63 -7.30
C GLY A 20 -47.77 -3.07 -7.57
N ASP A 21 -47.63 -4.29 -8.03
CA ASP A 21 -46.49 -4.82 -8.83
C ASP A 21 -45.18 -5.17 -8.15
N ALA A 22 -45.20 -6.24 -7.35
CA ALA A 22 -44.00 -7.05 -7.10
C ALA A 22 -43.65 -8.00 -8.30
N SER A 23 -44.32 -7.90 -9.45
CA SER A 23 -44.11 -8.76 -10.61
C SER A 23 -43.57 -8.09 -11.87
N ARG A 24 -43.09 -6.83 -11.77
CA ARG A 24 -42.40 -6.13 -12.87
C ARG A 24 -40.93 -5.79 -12.57
N ILE A 25 -40.13 -6.79 -12.25
CA ILE A 25 -38.66 -6.67 -12.28
C ILE A 25 -38.10 -7.69 -13.28
N HIS A 26 -38.53 -7.62 -14.51
CA HIS A 26 -37.82 -8.17 -15.67
C HIS A 26 -38.18 -7.31 -16.87
N GLY A 27 -37.27 -6.47 -17.34
CA GLY A 27 -37.33 -5.95 -18.70
C GLY A 27 -37.25 -4.46 -18.97
N ALA A 28 -36.62 -3.66 -18.13
CA ALA A 28 -35.99 -2.40 -18.61
C ALA A 28 -34.62 -2.32 -18.00
N GLU A 29 -33.57 -2.58 -18.79
CA GLU A 29 -32.19 -2.31 -18.35
C GLU A 29 -32.11 -0.85 -17.94
N SER A 30 -31.59 -0.59 -16.74
CA SER A 30 -31.34 0.77 -16.27
C SER A 30 -30.51 1.52 -17.31
N PRO A 31 -30.79 2.82 -17.61
CA PRO A 31 -29.94 3.63 -18.49
C PRO A 31 -28.45 3.57 -18.13
N MET A 32 -28.15 3.27 -16.85
CA MET A 32 -26.79 3.07 -16.36
C MET A 32 -26.21 1.72 -16.77
N ALA A 33 -27.00 0.64 -16.78
CA ALA A 33 -26.54 -0.65 -17.27
C ALA A 33 -26.18 -0.60 -18.75
N GLU A 34 -26.92 0.15 -19.55
CA GLU A 34 -26.62 0.36 -20.98
C GLU A 34 -25.32 1.16 -21.15
N LYS A 35 -25.13 2.26 -20.39
CA LYS A 35 -23.88 3.03 -20.40
C LYS A 35 -22.68 2.16 -19.95
N ALA A 36 -22.87 1.31 -18.96
CA ALA A 36 -21.83 0.42 -18.46
C ALA A 36 -21.36 -0.58 -19.54
N LYS A 37 -22.27 -1.08 -20.38
CA LYS A 37 -21.93 -2.00 -21.48
C LYS A 37 -20.96 -1.40 -22.50
N SER A 38 -20.96 -0.09 -22.68
CA SER A 38 -20.06 0.62 -23.59
C SER A 38 -18.90 1.33 -22.89
N TRP A 39 -18.84 1.27 -21.56
CA TRP A 39 -17.81 1.97 -20.79
C TRP A 39 -16.42 1.37 -21.05
N TRP A 40 -15.44 2.25 -21.31
CA TRP A 40 -14.10 1.86 -21.74
C TRP A 40 -13.41 0.86 -20.81
N ALA A 41 -13.53 1.04 -19.49
CA ALA A 41 -12.85 0.19 -18.50
C ALA A 41 -13.46 -1.21 -18.39
N PHE A 42 -14.73 -1.36 -18.73
CA PHE A 42 -15.49 -2.62 -18.60
C PHE A 42 -15.42 -3.49 -19.86
N GLN A 43 -14.80 -2.96 -20.94
CA GLN A 43 -14.58 -3.74 -22.15
C GLN A 43 -13.40 -4.71 -21.97
N PRO A 44 -13.46 -5.89 -22.57
CA PRO A 44 -12.30 -6.78 -22.64
C PRO A 44 -11.06 -6.05 -23.12
N LEU A 45 -9.89 -6.47 -22.65
CA LEU A 45 -8.62 -5.93 -23.12
C LEU A 45 -8.51 -6.12 -24.63
N ARG A 46 -8.37 -5.02 -25.36
CA ARG A 46 -8.22 -5.06 -26.80
C ARG A 46 -6.76 -5.30 -27.18
N ARG A 47 -6.52 -6.14 -28.16
CA ARG A 47 -5.24 -6.16 -28.84
C ARG A 47 -5.12 -4.89 -29.69
N VAL A 48 -4.31 -3.95 -29.23
CA VAL A 48 -4.10 -2.68 -29.94
C VAL A 48 -2.97 -2.88 -30.95
N GLU A 49 -3.21 -2.54 -32.21
CA GLU A 49 -2.19 -2.49 -33.22
C GLU A 49 -1.30 -1.27 -33.04
N LEU A 50 -0.01 -1.45 -33.22
CA LEU A 50 0.94 -0.35 -33.14
C LEU A 50 0.69 0.65 -34.27
N PRO A 51 0.80 1.96 -34.03
CA PRO A 51 0.74 2.97 -35.08
C PRO A 51 1.77 2.67 -36.17
N HIS A 52 1.36 2.72 -37.45
CA HIS A 52 2.09 2.26 -38.63
C HIS A 52 3.44 2.95 -38.97
N ARG A 53 4.06 3.67 -38.06
CA ARG A 53 5.40 4.27 -38.23
C ARG A 53 6.35 3.90 -37.05
N ALA A 54 6.36 2.65 -36.65
CA ALA A 54 7.18 2.16 -35.55
C ALA A 54 8.70 2.07 -35.89
N GLN A 55 9.31 3.20 -36.23
CA GLN A 55 10.74 3.41 -36.01
C GLN A 55 11.04 3.88 -34.58
N SER A 56 10.01 4.25 -33.81
CA SER A 56 10.06 4.70 -32.40
C SER A 56 9.49 3.64 -31.47
N ASP A 57 9.82 3.77 -30.18
CA ASP A 57 9.26 2.94 -29.11
C ASP A 57 7.71 2.97 -29.16
N PRO A 58 7.01 1.86 -28.91
CA PRO A 58 5.56 1.81 -28.92
C PRO A 58 4.88 2.85 -28.02
N ILE A 59 5.40 3.05 -26.80
CA ILE A 59 4.86 4.07 -25.86
C ILE A 59 4.93 5.45 -26.52
N ASP A 60 6.09 5.80 -27.05
CA ASP A 60 6.29 7.10 -27.68
C ASP A 60 5.40 7.29 -28.90
N SER A 61 5.17 6.23 -29.67
CA SER A 61 4.30 6.27 -30.86
C SER A 61 2.83 6.63 -30.51
N PHE A 62 2.31 6.12 -29.39
CA PHE A 62 0.99 6.48 -28.90
C PHE A 62 0.94 7.92 -28.36
N LEU A 63 1.96 8.33 -27.60
CA LEU A 63 2.02 9.69 -27.05
C LEU A 63 2.18 10.74 -28.12
N GLU A 64 3.03 10.51 -29.12
CA GLU A 64 3.32 11.44 -30.20
C GLU A 64 2.08 11.81 -31.00
N ARG A 65 1.16 10.87 -31.26
CA ARG A 65 -0.11 11.18 -31.94
C ARG A 65 -0.90 12.29 -31.24
N LYS A 66 -0.95 12.24 -29.89
CA LYS A 66 -1.66 13.24 -29.09
C LYS A 66 -0.88 14.55 -29.02
N ILE A 67 0.43 14.50 -28.81
CA ILE A 67 1.30 15.68 -28.80
C ILE A 67 1.15 16.49 -30.10
N VAL A 68 1.18 15.79 -31.24
CA VAL A 68 0.99 16.44 -32.56
C VAL A 68 -0.43 16.97 -32.74
N ALA A 69 -1.45 16.22 -32.32
CA ALA A 69 -2.85 16.65 -32.42
C ALA A 69 -3.15 17.90 -31.59
N GLU A 70 -2.44 18.10 -30.47
CA GLU A 70 -2.57 19.26 -29.58
C GLU A 70 -1.57 20.38 -29.93
N ASP A 71 -0.86 20.28 -31.07
CA ASP A 71 0.14 21.24 -31.55
C ASP A 71 1.18 21.58 -30.45
N LEU A 72 1.70 20.53 -29.78
CA LEU A 72 2.73 20.63 -28.76
C LEU A 72 4.09 20.19 -29.32
N GLU A 73 5.16 20.79 -28.79
CA GLU A 73 6.53 20.38 -29.06
C GLU A 73 7.06 19.52 -27.95
N LYS A 74 7.77 18.44 -28.28
CA LYS A 74 8.42 17.56 -27.30
C LYS A 74 9.65 18.25 -26.70
N SER A 75 9.78 18.23 -25.38
CA SER A 75 11.04 18.61 -24.74
C SER A 75 12.19 17.70 -25.20
N PRO A 76 13.43 18.22 -25.27
CA PRO A 76 14.60 17.41 -25.56
C PRO A 76 14.83 16.34 -24.48
N PRO A 77 15.73 15.38 -24.72
CA PRO A 77 16.20 14.48 -23.67
C PRO A 77 16.75 15.26 -22.47
N ALA A 78 16.49 14.75 -21.26
CA ALA A 78 17.06 15.29 -20.03
C ALA A 78 18.58 15.07 -20.01
N ASP A 79 19.28 15.94 -19.27
CA ASP A 79 20.69 15.74 -18.99
C ASP A 79 20.93 14.42 -18.30
N ARG A 80 22.10 13.80 -18.54
CA ARG A 80 22.43 12.48 -18.00
C ARG A 80 22.38 12.43 -16.47
N SER A 81 22.86 13.47 -15.80
CA SER A 81 22.82 13.60 -14.34
C SER A 81 21.38 13.65 -13.80
N VAL A 82 20.51 14.44 -14.45
CA VAL A 82 19.08 14.53 -14.13
C VAL A 82 18.41 13.17 -14.33
N LEU A 83 18.66 12.52 -15.47
CA LEU A 83 18.09 11.22 -15.77
C LEU A 83 18.53 10.13 -14.77
N LEU A 84 19.80 10.12 -14.36
CA LEU A 84 20.30 9.18 -13.36
C LEU A 84 19.65 9.44 -11.99
N ARG A 85 19.58 10.70 -11.55
CA ARG A 85 18.93 11.08 -10.29
C ARG A 85 17.46 10.67 -10.29
N ARG A 86 16.71 10.98 -11.34
CA ARG A 86 15.31 10.58 -11.54
C ARG A 86 15.14 9.08 -11.41
N SER A 87 15.88 8.31 -12.20
CA SER A 87 15.74 6.85 -12.23
C SER A 87 16.14 6.18 -10.92
N THR A 88 17.16 6.71 -10.21
CA THR A 88 17.59 6.16 -8.93
C THR A 88 16.54 6.41 -7.85
N PHE A 89 15.99 7.62 -7.74
CA PHE A 89 14.89 7.89 -6.80
C PHE A 89 13.62 7.11 -7.14
N ASP A 90 13.28 6.98 -8.42
CA ASP A 90 12.08 6.26 -8.83
C ASP A 90 12.12 4.79 -8.45
N LEU A 91 13.25 4.12 -8.71
CA LEU A 91 13.38 2.70 -8.49
C LEU A 91 13.85 2.31 -7.09
N THR A 92 14.57 3.19 -6.39
CA THR A 92 15.16 2.86 -5.08
C THR A 92 14.71 3.76 -3.93
N GLY A 93 14.18 4.95 -4.24
CA GLY A 93 13.84 5.97 -3.24
C GLY A 93 15.06 6.65 -2.62
N LEU A 94 16.24 6.54 -3.24
CA LEU A 94 17.51 7.10 -2.78
C LEU A 94 18.21 7.88 -3.91
N PRO A 95 19.08 8.85 -3.59
CA PRO A 95 19.89 9.51 -4.60
C PRO A 95 21.01 8.59 -5.12
N PRO A 96 21.56 8.86 -6.32
CA PRO A 96 22.76 8.18 -6.81
C PRO A 96 24.00 8.58 -6.00
N THR A 97 25.01 7.71 -5.96
CA THR A 97 26.32 8.05 -5.38
C THR A 97 27.17 8.83 -6.39
N PRO A 98 28.20 9.59 -5.93
CA PRO A 98 29.15 10.26 -6.82
C PRO A 98 29.83 9.32 -7.80
N GLU A 99 30.12 8.07 -7.38
CA GLU A 99 30.73 7.05 -8.24
C GLU A 99 29.77 6.60 -9.36
N GLU A 100 28.50 6.42 -9.03
CA GLU A 100 27.46 6.09 -10.03
C GLU A 100 27.27 7.21 -11.05
N ILE A 101 27.32 8.48 -10.59
CA ILE A 101 27.26 9.65 -11.45
C ILE A 101 28.46 9.68 -12.40
N ALA A 102 29.67 9.51 -11.88
CA ALA A 102 30.88 9.50 -12.67
C ALA A 102 30.90 8.33 -13.68
N ALA A 103 30.53 7.14 -13.25
CA ALA A 103 30.45 5.96 -14.11
C ALA A 103 29.45 6.13 -15.24
N PHE A 104 28.24 6.65 -14.94
CA PHE A 104 27.25 6.89 -15.99
C PHE A 104 27.64 8.04 -16.91
N ALA A 105 28.26 9.09 -16.41
CA ALA A 105 28.76 10.20 -17.24
C ALA A 105 29.85 9.77 -18.22
N ALA A 106 30.74 8.85 -17.81
CA ALA A 106 31.83 8.32 -18.62
C ALA A 106 31.38 7.24 -19.65
N ASP A 107 30.21 6.64 -19.46
CA ASP A 107 29.72 5.57 -20.33
C ASP A 107 28.93 6.14 -21.53
N GLU A 108 29.58 6.34 -22.64
CA GLU A 108 28.99 6.90 -23.88
C GLU A 108 28.27 5.84 -24.75
N SER A 109 28.22 4.58 -24.31
CA SER A 109 27.57 3.52 -25.10
C SER A 109 26.05 3.71 -25.22
N PRO A 110 25.43 3.30 -26.33
CA PRO A 110 23.99 3.50 -26.58
C PRO A 110 23.09 2.81 -25.53
N ASP A 111 23.60 1.77 -24.88
CA ASP A 111 22.88 0.98 -23.85
C ASP A 111 23.25 1.37 -22.40
N ALA A 112 24.03 2.44 -22.21
CA ALA A 112 24.42 2.90 -20.88
C ALA A 112 23.22 3.09 -19.93
N PHE A 113 22.16 3.73 -20.39
CA PHE A 113 20.95 3.92 -19.58
C PHE A 113 20.22 2.60 -19.30
N SER A 114 20.21 1.67 -20.26
CA SER A 114 19.64 0.34 -20.04
C SER A 114 20.33 -0.40 -18.91
N ARG A 115 21.65 -0.35 -18.87
CA ARG A 115 22.43 -0.96 -17.76
C ARG A 115 22.14 -0.32 -16.41
N VAL A 116 21.94 1.00 -16.38
CA VAL A 116 21.51 1.70 -15.14
C VAL A 116 20.16 1.17 -14.68
N VAL A 117 19.16 1.12 -15.56
CA VAL A 117 17.81 0.63 -15.23
C VAL A 117 17.87 -0.83 -14.74
N ASP A 118 18.58 -1.70 -15.46
CA ASP A 118 18.70 -3.13 -15.10
C ASP A 118 19.37 -3.31 -13.72
N ARG A 119 20.41 -2.53 -13.42
CA ARG A 119 21.08 -2.51 -12.11
C ARG A 119 20.14 -2.06 -10.99
N LEU A 120 19.38 -0.99 -11.22
CA LEU A 120 18.43 -0.46 -10.23
C LEU A 120 17.28 -1.44 -9.98
N LEU A 121 16.73 -2.08 -11.02
CA LEU A 121 15.71 -3.12 -10.91
C LEU A 121 16.21 -4.39 -10.18
N ALA A 122 17.51 -4.67 -10.24
CA ALA A 122 18.14 -5.78 -9.50
C ALA A 122 18.49 -5.41 -8.05
N SER A 123 18.45 -4.14 -7.68
CA SER A 123 18.77 -3.70 -6.32
C SER A 123 17.70 -4.15 -5.31
N PRO A 124 18.08 -4.60 -4.09
CA PRO A 124 17.12 -4.86 -3.01
C PRO A 124 16.28 -3.63 -2.65
N ALA A 125 16.79 -2.43 -2.87
CA ALA A 125 16.08 -1.18 -2.62
C ALA A 125 14.87 -0.99 -3.55
N PHE A 126 14.81 -1.68 -4.70
CA PHE A 126 13.65 -1.69 -5.59
C PHE A 126 12.40 -2.24 -4.88
N GLY A 127 12.49 -3.42 -4.27
CA GLY A 127 11.37 -3.99 -3.52
C GLY A 127 10.94 -3.11 -2.36
N GLN A 128 11.89 -2.48 -1.64
CA GLN A 128 11.59 -1.56 -0.55
C GLN A 128 10.81 -0.33 -1.06
N ARG A 129 11.20 0.23 -2.21
CA ARG A 129 10.52 1.36 -2.84
C ARG A 129 9.11 0.99 -3.29
N ARG A 130 8.93 -0.12 -3.99
CA ARG A 130 7.62 -0.57 -4.47
C ARG A 130 6.72 -1.04 -3.33
N ALA A 131 7.30 -1.68 -2.30
CA ALA A 131 6.56 -2.04 -1.11
C ALA A 131 5.97 -0.79 -0.42
N ARG A 132 6.72 0.32 -0.29
CA ARG A 132 6.17 1.54 0.31
C ARG A 132 4.92 2.02 -0.41
N GLN A 133 4.97 2.07 -1.75
CA GLN A 133 3.83 2.49 -2.57
C GLN A 133 2.65 1.49 -2.48
N TRP A 134 2.94 0.20 -2.43
CA TRP A 134 1.91 -0.83 -2.23
C TRP A 134 1.24 -0.74 -0.86
N LEU A 135 2.01 -0.48 0.19
CA LEU A 135 1.52 -0.42 1.57
C LEU A 135 0.55 0.76 1.80
N ASP A 136 0.64 1.84 1.01
CA ASP A 136 -0.35 2.93 1.00
C ASP A 136 -1.72 2.45 0.47
N LEU A 137 -1.70 1.63 -0.57
CA LEU A 137 -2.92 1.09 -1.17
C LEU A 137 -3.65 0.13 -0.21
N VAL A 138 -2.88 -0.66 0.55
CA VAL A 138 -3.42 -1.70 1.42
C VAL A 138 -3.59 -1.27 2.87
N ARG A 139 -3.56 0.05 3.13
CA ARG A 139 -3.80 0.65 4.45
C ARG A 139 -2.95 0.04 5.58
N TYR A 140 -1.69 -0.26 5.27
CA TYR A 140 -0.78 -0.90 6.21
C TYR A 140 -0.48 -0.01 7.43
N ALA A 141 -0.48 -0.64 8.61
CA ALA A 141 0.09 -0.08 9.83
C ALA A 141 0.70 -1.20 10.69
N ASP A 142 1.75 -0.87 11.45
CA ASP A 142 2.36 -1.79 12.42
C ASP A 142 1.44 -1.98 13.65
N TYR A 143 0.65 -0.95 13.98
CA TYR A 143 -0.36 -0.99 15.04
C TYR A 143 -1.75 -0.96 14.44
N HIS A 144 -2.57 -1.91 14.91
CA HIS A 144 -3.93 -2.07 14.37
C HIS A 144 -4.91 -1.00 14.89
N ASP A 145 -4.81 -0.62 16.16
CA ASP A 145 -5.83 0.18 16.81
C ASP A 145 -5.82 1.65 16.37
N ALA A 146 -7.01 2.11 15.94
CA ALA A 146 -7.33 3.52 15.81
C ALA A 146 -7.92 4.13 17.09
N ASP A 147 -8.25 3.32 18.13
CA ASP A 147 -8.88 3.80 19.36
C ASP A 147 -7.94 4.65 20.20
N PRO A 148 -8.28 5.96 20.41
CA PRO A 148 -7.54 6.82 21.32
C PRO A 148 -7.52 6.33 22.77
N LYS A 149 -8.46 5.48 23.17
CA LYS A 149 -8.53 4.92 24.54
C LYS A 149 -7.56 3.75 24.72
N ALA A 150 -7.26 3.01 23.65
CA ALA A 150 -6.24 1.96 23.65
C ALA A 150 -4.80 2.51 23.71
N ARG A 151 -4.61 3.82 23.77
CA ARG A 151 -3.30 4.49 23.89
C ARG A 151 -2.58 4.23 25.22
N THR A 152 -3.16 3.53 26.14
CA THR A 152 -2.55 3.21 27.42
C THR A 152 -1.86 1.86 27.34
N ALA A 153 -0.54 1.89 27.27
CA ALA A 153 0.44 0.90 27.76
C ALA A 153 0.46 -0.52 27.17
N SER A 154 -0.49 -0.99 26.40
CA SER A 154 -0.51 -2.36 25.86
C SER A 154 -0.71 -2.48 24.35
N CYS A 155 -0.57 -1.39 23.60
CA CYS A 155 -0.51 -1.48 22.14
C CYS A 155 0.82 -2.13 21.73
N GLU A 156 0.87 -3.45 21.74
CA GLU A 156 1.99 -4.16 21.16
C GLU A 156 1.92 -4.04 19.63
N PRO A 157 3.05 -3.75 18.96
CA PRO A 157 3.11 -3.83 17.51
C PRO A 157 2.75 -5.26 17.10
N LEU A 158 1.85 -5.37 16.15
CA LEU A 158 1.47 -6.65 15.60
C LEU A 158 2.59 -7.21 14.71
N GLU A 159 2.52 -8.49 14.40
CA GLU A 159 3.42 -9.13 13.43
C GLU A 159 3.13 -8.68 11.97
N ALA A 160 2.48 -7.54 11.77
CA ALA A 160 2.18 -6.93 10.49
C ALA A 160 3.44 -6.70 9.63
N TRP A 161 4.59 -6.43 10.29
CA TRP A 161 5.88 -6.28 9.63
C TRP A 161 6.27 -7.48 8.74
N ARG A 162 5.79 -8.70 9.04
CA ARG A 162 6.03 -9.86 8.20
C ARG A 162 5.37 -9.73 6.82
N TYR A 163 4.15 -9.18 6.79
CA TYR A 163 3.48 -8.88 5.53
C TYR A 163 4.24 -7.83 4.73
N ARG A 164 4.73 -6.75 5.37
CA ARG A 164 5.58 -5.74 4.73
C ARG A 164 6.82 -6.38 4.10
N ASP A 165 7.53 -7.21 4.86
CA ASP A 165 8.75 -7.85 4.39
C ASP A 165 8.45 -8.83 3.24
N TRP A 166 7.35 -9.59 3.32
CA TRP A 166 6.87 -10.44 2.22
C TRP A 166 6.56 -9.63 0.95
N VAL A 167 5.98 -8.44 1.07
CA VAL A 167 5.73 -7.54 -0.08
C VAL A 167 7.05 -7.09 -0.70
N VAL A 168 8.05 -6.70 0.11
CA VAL A 168 9.40 -6.33 -0.36
C VAL A 168 10.02 -7.47 -1.16
N ASP A 169 10.00 -8.68 -0.60
CA ASP A 169 10.58 -9.88 -1.23
C ASP A 169 9.86 -10.23 -2.53
N SER A 170 8.52 -10.14 -2.55
CA SER A 170 7.71 -10.43 -3.73
C SER A 170 8.06 -9.51 -4.90
N PHE A 171 8.26 -8.21 -4.67
CA PHE A 171 8.69 -7.27 -5.70
C PHE A 171 10.14 -7.50 -6.12
N ASN A 172 11.04 -7.80 -5.18
CA ASN A 172 12.44 -8.10 -5.50
C ASN A 172 12.59 -9.35 -6.37
N GLN A 173 11.77 -10.38 -6.10
CA GLN A 173 11.72 -11.63 -6.85
C GLN A 173 10.95 -11.50 -8.16
N ASP A 174 10.32 -10.35 -8.44
CA ASP A 174 9.42 -10.14 -9.58
C ASP A 174 8.31 -11.20 -9.63
N LEU A 175 7.71 -11.50 -8.46
CA LEU A 175 6.61 -12.46 -8.37
C LEU A 175 5.50 -12.02 -9.34
N PRO A 176 5.07 -12.89 -10.29
CA PRO A 176 4.01 -12.56 -11.22
C PRO A 176 2.81 -11.96 -10.51
N PHE A 177 2.30 -10.83 -11.01
CA PHE A 177 1.29 -10.06 -10.28
C PHE A 177 -0.03 -10.81 -10.05
N ASP A 178 -0.41 -11.72 -10.94
CA ASP A 178 -1.54 -12.64 -10.76
C ASP A 178 -1.31 -13.62 -9.58
N GLN A 179 -0.07 -14.09 -9.40
CA GLN A 179 0.32 -14.89 -8.25
C GLN A 179 0.40 -14.05 -6.98
N PHE A 180 0.91 -12.80 -7.07
CA PHE A 180 0.93 -11.86 -5.96
C PHE A 180 -0.49 -11.57 -5.41
N ILE A 181 -1.49 -11.44 -6.30
CA ILE A 181 -2.91 -11.36 -5.95
C ILE A 181 -3.37 -12.62 -5.23
N THR A 182 -3.07 -13.79 -5.81
CA THR A 182 -3.50 -15.08 -5.29
C THR A 182 -2.98 -15.34 -3.88
N HIS A 183 -1.72 -15.00 -3.62
CA HIS A 183 -1.13 -15.13 -2.28
C HIS A 183 -1.83 -14.25 -1.25
N GLN A 184 -2.18 -13.02 -1.60
CA GLN A 184 -2.82 -12.09 -0.67
C GLN A 184 -4.27 -12.44 -0.34
N ILE A 185 -5.00 -13.03 -1.27
CA ILE A 185 -6.42 -13.37 -1.10
C ILE A 185 -6.61 -14.80 -0.56
N ALA A 186 -5.76 -15.74 -0.96
CA ALA A 186 -5.93 -17.17 -0.71
C ALA A 186 -4.61 -17.90 -0.45
N GLY A 187 -3.59 -17.20 0.06
CA GLY A 187 -2.24 -17.75 0.26
C GLY A 187 -2.19 -18.91 1.25
N ASP A 188 -3.04 -18.86 2.28
CA ASP A 188 -3.22 -19.95 3.27
C ASP A 188 -3.80 -21.23 2.64
N LEU A 189 -4.41 -21.14 1.47
CA LEU A 189 -5.00 -22.27 0.73
C LEU A 189 -4.07 -22.83 -0.35
N LEU A 190 -2.90 -22.22 -0.53
CA LEU A 190 -1.91 -22.68 -1.51
C LEU A 190 -1.05 -23.79 -0.93
N GLN A 191 -0.61 -24.69 -1.83
CA GLN A 191 0.39 -25.69 -1.49
C GLN A 191 1.78 -25.08 -1.58
N ASN A 192 2.66 -25.46 -0.64
CA ASN A 192 4.05 -25.05 -0.71
C ASN A 192 4.71 -25.67 -1.96
N PRO A 193 5.32 -24.86 -2.83
CA PRO A 193 6.02 -25.37 -4.03
C PRO A 193 7.12 -26.41 -3.73
N THR A 194 7.68 -26.40 -2.52
CA THR A 194 8.69 -27.38 -2.09
C THR A 194 8.09 -28.70 -1.59
N GLY A 195 6.76 -28.83 -1.56
CA GLY A 195 6.06 -29.99 -1.03
C GLY A 195 5.98 -30.05 0.50
N SER A 196 6.49 -29.04 1.22
CA SER A 196 6.32 -28.95 2.67
C SER A 196 4.83 -28.73 3.04
N PRO A 197 4.34 -29.34 4.12
CA PRO A 197 2.96 -29.12 4.57
C PRO A 197 2.70 -27.69 5.08
N LEU A 198 3.75 -26.95 5.41
CA LEU A 198 3.68 -25.57 5.86
C LEU A 198 4.17 -24.63 4.75
N TYR A 199 3.38 -23.61 4.42
CA TYR A 199 3.75 -22.57 3.45
C TYR A 199 3.76 -21.19 4.10
N PRO A 200 4.88 -20.79 4.78
CA PRO A 200 4.95 -19.52 5.49
C PRO A 200 4.66 -18.30 4.63
N ALA A 201 5.20 -18.25 3.40
CA ALA A 201 4.98 -17.13 2.49
C ALA A 201 3.51 -16.95 2.13
N GLY A 202 2.78 -18.05 1.87
CA GLY A 202 1.34 -18.00 1.61
C GLY A 202 0.54 -17.52 2.82
N LEU A 203 0.88 -18.01 4.01
CA LEU A 203 0.25 -17.58 5.26
C LEU A 203 0.46 -16.08 5.51
N ILE A 204 1.71 -15.60 5.42
CA ILE A 204 2.09 -14.21 5.67
C ILE A 204 1.39 -13.25 4.69
N ALA A 205 1.28 -13.65 3.42
CA ALA A 205 0.66 -12.85 2.37
C ALA A 205 -0.80 -12.47 2.69
N THR A 206 -1.54 -13.34 3.42
CA THR A 206 -2.94 -13.09 3.80
C THR A 206 -3.08 -11.93 4.80
N GLY A 207 -1.98 -11.38 5.31
CA GLY A 207 -1.95 -10.13 6.05
C GLY A 207 -2.65 -8.97 5.35
N PHE A 208 -2.76 -8.98 4.01
CA PHE A 208 -3.60 -8.07 3.23
C PHE A 208 -5.03 -7.97 3.75
N LEU A 209 -5.65 -9.10 4.10
CA LEU A 209 -7.02 -9.17 4.61
C LEU A 209 -7.12 -8.84 6.10
N VAL A 210 -6.00 -8.92 6.83
CA VAL A 210 -5.96 -8.65 8.28
C VAL A 210 -5.72 -7.17 8.58
N ASN A 211 -4.90 -6.49 7.78
CA ASN A 211 -4.52 -5.09 7.98
C ASN A 211 -5.66 -4.13 7.61
N GLY A 212 -6.70 -4.04 8.42
CA GLY A 212 -7.83 -3.13 8.22
C GLY A 212 -7.90 -2.04 9.30
N ALA A 213 -8.64 -0.97 9.01
CA ALA A 213 -8.86 0.16 9.92
C ALA A 213 -10.20 0.03 10.68
N TRP A 214 -10.56 -1.17 11.09
CA TRP A 214 -11.76 -1.44 11.86
C TRP A 214 -11.48 -1.38 13.38
N ASP A 215 -12.48 -1.03 14.17
CA ASP A 215 -12.34 -0.82 15.62
C ASP A 215 -12.45 -2.14 16.40
N ARG A 216 -11.33 -2.61 16.95
CA ARG A 216 -11.27 -3.80 17.83
C ARG A 216 -12.04 -3.61 19.13
N GLY A 217 -12.18 -2.38 19.59
CA GLY A 217 -12.87 -2.01 20.83
C GLY A 217 -14.39 -1.90 20.70
N ASP A 218 -14.96 -2.03 19.48
CA ASP A 218 -16.40 -1.86 19.27
C ASP A 218 -17.18 -2.84 20.18
N ALA A 219 -18.09 -2.28 20.98
CA ALA A 219 -18.94 -3.06 21.88
C ALA A 219 -19.97 -3.94 21.13
N ASP A 220 -20.33 -3.54 19.90
CA ASP A 220 -21.17 -4.29 18.99
C ASP A 220 -20.28 -5.17 18.09
N LYS A 221 -20.06 -6.40 18.54
CA LYS A 221 -19.16 -7.34 17.86
C LYS A 221 -19.62 -7.76 16.47
N GLU A 222 -20.92 -7.83 16.25
CA GLU A 222 -21.46 -8.15 14.92
C GLU A 222 -21.31 -6.99 13.94
N LYS A 223 -21.50 -5.75 14.42
CA LYS A 223 -21.17 -4.54 13.65
C LYS A 223 -19.70 -4.55 13.24
N MET A 224 -18.82 -4.82 14.18
CA MET A 224 -17.38 -4.89 13.95
C MET A 224 -17.02 -5.92 12.86
N VAL A 225 -17.59 -7.14 12.91
CA VAL A 225 -17.39 -8.16 11.87
C VAL A 225 -17.91 -7.66 10.52
N SER A 226 -19.07 -7.01 10.52
CA SER A 226 -19.66 -6.45 9.31
C SER A 226 -18.79 -5.32 8.70
N ASP A 227 -18.19 -4.49 9.53
CA ASP A 227 -17.31 -3.40 9.09
C ASP A 227 -15.96 -3.94 8.62
N MET A 228 -15.43 -5.00 9.25
CA MET A 228 -14.24 -5.72 8.80
C MET A 228 -14.44 -6.32 7.39
N VAL A 229 -15.57 -6.99 7.16
CA VAL A 229 -15.90 -7.56 5.84
C VAL A 229 -16.04 -6.46 4.79
N ASP A 230 -16.66 -5.33 5.16
CA ASP A 230 -16.77 -4.17 4.27
C ASP A 230 -15.42 -3.58 3.88
N ASP A 231 -14.51 -3.41 4.86
CA ASP A 231 -13.14 -2.95 4.62
C ASP A 231 -12.36 -3.88 3.68
N GLN A 232 -12.52 -5.21 3.84
CA GLN A 232 -11.89 -6.19 2.95
C GLN A 232 -12.40 -6.09 1.52
N ILE A 233 -13.71 -5.95 1.33
CA ILE A 233 -14.36 -5.82 0.00
C ILE A 233 -13.98 -4.49 -0.65
N ASP A 234 -14.07 -3.38 0.08
CA ASP A 234 -13.79 -2.05 -0.44
C ASP A 234 -12.31 -1.92 -0.84
N THR A 235 -11.40 -2.43 0.01
CA THR A 235 -9.97 -2.42 -0.30
C THR A 235 -9.65 -3.29 -1.51
N LEU A 236 -10.18 -4.51 -1.56
CA LEU A 236 -10.00 -5.40 -2.73
C LEU A 236 -10.52 -4.75 -4.01
N GLY A 237 -11.70 -4.13 -3.94
CA GLY A 237 -12.31 -3.42 -5.06
C GLY A 237 -11.42 -2.28 -5.57
N LYS A 238 -10.98 -1.40 -4.68
CA LYS A 238 -10.13 -0.25 -5.02
C LYS A 238 -8.77 -0.69 -5.55
N VAL A 239 -8.11 -1.63 -4.84
CA VAL A 239 -6.72 -2.01 -5.13
C VAL A 239 -6.58 -2.78 -6.43
N PHE A 240 -7.45 -3.75 -6.68
CA PHE A 240 -7.32 -4.65 -7.83
C PHE A 240 -8.26 -4.33 -8.99
N LEU A 241 -9.45 -3.80 -8.69
CA LEU A 241 -10.48 -3.56 -9.71
C LEU A 241 -10.67 -2.08 -10.04
N GLY A 242 -10.14 -1.16 -9.23
CA GLY A 242 -10.42 0.27 -9.37
C GLY A 242 -11.93 0.56 -9.23
N LEU A 243 -12.62 -0.08 -8.30
CA LEU A 243 -14.05 0.07 -8.05
C LEU A 243 -14.33 0.31 -6.57
N THR A 244 -15.30 1.17 -6.28
CA THR A 244 -15.76 1.50 -4.91
C THR A 244 -16.88 0.57 -4.49
N LEU A 245 -16.57 -0.72 -4.28
CA LEU A 245 -17.58 -1.77 -4.02
C LEU A 245 -18.35 -1.56 -2.72
N GLY A 246 -17.76 -0.93 -1.71
CA GLY A 246 -18.38 -0.65 -0.41
C GLY A 246 -19.68 0.18 -0.52
N CYS A 247 -19.85 0.99 -1.57
CA CYS A 247 -21.09 1.73 -1.81
C CYS A 247 -22.31 0.82 -1.98
N ALA A 248 -22.12 -0.42 -2.47
CA ALA A 248 -23.19 -1.38 -2.70
C ALA A 248 -23.64 -2.13 -1.43
N ARG A 249 -23.03 -1.89 -0.27
CA ARG A 249 -23.42 -2.45 1.04
C ARG A 249 -24.85 -2.13 1.44
N CYS A 250 -25.32 -0.91 1.17
CA CYS A 250 -26.61 -0.43 1.67
C CYS A 250 -27.70 -0.36 0.60
N HIS A 251 -27.34 -0.15 -0.65
CA HIS A 251 -28.21 0.00 -1.82
C HIS A 251 -27.41 -0.33 -3.09
N ASP A 252 -28.02 -0.59 -4.19
CA ASP A 252 -27.32 -0.78 -5.46
C ASP A 252 -26.39 0.40 -5.73
N HIS A 253 -25.18 0.12 -6.23
CA HIS A 253 -24.21 1.15 -6.46
C HIS A 253 -24.78 2.26 -7.35
N LYS A 254 -24.64 3.52 -6.93
CA LYS A 254 -25.33 4.66 -7.56
C LYS A 254 -24.98 4.84 -9.04
N PHE A 255 -23.76 4.49 -9.42
CA PHE A 255 -23.21 4.75 -10.75
C PHE A 255 -22.75 3.48 -11.47
N ASP A 256 -22.08 2.58 -10.77
CA ASP A 256 -21.48 1.39 -11.38
C ASP A 256 -22.44 0.20 -11.37
N PRO A 257 -22.29 -0.77 -12.30
CA PRO A 257 -23.20 -1.90 -12.42
C PRO A 257 -22.91 -2.98 -11.37
N VAL A 258 -22.97 -2.59 -10.10
CA VAL A 258 -22.79 -3.47 -8.93
C VAL A 258 -24.03 -3.36 -8.05
N SER A 259 -24.77 -4.44 -7.95
CA SER A 259 -25.97 -4.50 -7.11
C SER A 259 -25.62 -4.79 -5.65
N THR A 260 -26.54 -4.48 -4.74
CA THR A 260 -26.46 -4.94 -3.34
C THR A 260 -26.33 -6.46 -3.25
N GLN A 261 -26.97 -7.19 -4.15
CA GLN A 261 -26.84 -8.65 -4.21
C GLN A 261 -25.42 -9.08 -4.60
N ASP A 262 -24.76 -8.40 -5.54
CA ASP A 262 -23.35 -8.68 -5.88
C ASP A 262 -22.41 -8.39 -4.70
N TYR A 263 -22.69 -7.33 -3.94
CA TYR A 263 -21.94 -7.04 -2.71
C TYR A 263 -22.07 -8.18 -1.69
N TYR A 264 -23.32 -8.66 -1.39
CA TYR A 264 -23.50 -9.74 -0.42
C TYR A 264 -23.08 -11.10 -0.95
N ALA A 265 -23.03 -11.29 -2.25
CA ALA A 265 -22.42 -12.46 -2.87
C ALA A 265 -20.89 -12.50 -2.59
N LEU A 266 -20.20 -11.37 -2.72
CA LEU A 266 -18.80 -11.23 -2.31
C LEU A 266 -18.64 -11.33 -0.78
N ALA A 267 -19.52 -10.67 -0.02
CA ALA A 267 -19.50 -10.69 1.43
C ALA A 267 -19.59 -12.12 1.98
N GLY A 268 -20.37 -12.99 1.35
CA GLY A 268 -20.43 -14.41 1.71
C GLY A 268 -19.06 -15.10 1.66
N ILE A 269 -18.17 -14.71 0.75
CA ILE A 269 -16.79 -15.22 0.67
C ILE A 269 -16.00 -14.79 1.91
N PHE A 270 -16.11 -13.51 2.32
CA PHE A 270 -15.37 -12.96 3.45
C PHE A 270 -16.00 -13.31 4.80
N TYR A 271 -17.34 -13.43 4.90
CA TYR A 271 -17.99 -14.02 6.08
C TYR A 271 -17.68 -15.49 6.26
N SER A 272 -17.29 -16.21 5.21
CA SER A 272 -16.78 -17.59 5.27
C SER A 272 -15.28 -17.67 5.58
N THR A 273 -14.69 -16.57 6.08
CA THR A 273 -13.28 -16.42 6.43
C THR A 273 -13.18 -15.61 7.72
N HIS A 274 -12.29 -15.99 8.63
CA HIS A 274 -12.07 -15.22 9.85
C HIS A 274 -10.60 -14.87 10.07
N ILE A 275 -10.38 -13.75 10.77
CA ILE A 275 -9.07 -13.22 11.14
C ILE A 275 -8.88 -13.15 12.66
N MET A 276 -9.84 -13.63 13.42
CA MET A 276 -9.86 -13.61 14.88
C MET A 276 -10.12 -15.01 15.43
N GLU A 277 -9.55 -15.33 16.59
CA GLU A 277 -9.80 -16.60 17.27
C GLU A 277 -11.22 -16.70 17.85
N ASN A 278 -11.78 -15.58 18.28
CA ASN A 278 -13.14 -15.48 18.80
C ASN A 278 -13.56 -14.00 18.87
N LEU A 279 -14.86 -13.75 19.04
CA LEU A 279 -15.41 -12.41 19.21
C LEU A 279 -15.15 -11.77 20.59
N GLY A 280 -14.65 -12.54 21.54
CA GLY A 280 -14.53 -12.10 22.92
C GLY A 280 -15.87 -11.89 23.63
N ALA A 281 -15.83 -11.66 24.94
CA ALA A 281 -16.99 -11.20 25.68
C ALA A 281 -17.27 -9.73 25.38
N LYS A 282 -18.52 -9.27 25.60
CA LYS A 282 -18.87 -7.85 25.48
C LYS A 282 -17.93 -7.01 26.36
N GLY A 283 -17.18 -6.11 25.73
CA GLY A 283 -16.15 -5.31 26.41
C GLY A 283 -14.80 -6.03 26.64
N GLY A 284 -14.62 -7.27 26.17
CA GLY A 284 -13.35 -7.99 26.19
C GLY A 284 -12.50 -7.69 24.95
N GLU A 285 -11.19 -7.87 25.10
CA GLU A 285 -10.27 -7.75 23.98
C GLU A 285 -10.46 -8.89 22.97
N ILE A 286 -10.31 -8.54 21.70
CA ILE A 286 -10.35 -9.47 20.58
C ILE A 286 -8.93 -9.94 20.29
N THR A 287 -8.78 -11.25 20.18
CA THR A 287 -7.51 -11.87 19.80
C THR A 287 -7.48 -12.13 18.30
N LEU A 288 -6.56 -11.47 17.59
CA LEU A 288 -6.30 -11.75 16.19
C LEU A 288 -5.69 -13.14 16.00
N LYS A 289 -6.00 -13.76 14.88
CA LYS A 289 -5.45 -15.06 14.50
C LYS A 289 -3.95 -14.97 14.27
N ARG A 290 -3.17 -15.66 15.13
CA ARG A 290 -1.72 -15.81 15.01
C ARG A 290 -1.39 -17.25 14.64
N THR A 291 -0.98 -17.47 13.40
CA THR A 291 -0.62 -18.81 12.93
C THR A 291 0.88 -19.03 13.10
N PRO A 292 1.28 -20.12 13.79
CA PRO A 292 2.68 -20.52 13.90
C PRO A 292 3.31 -20.77 12.53
N LEU A 293 4.53 -20.26 12.33
CA LEU A 293 5.33 -20.49 11.13
C LEU A 293 6.32 -21.66 11.31
N VAL A 294 5.93 -22.62 12.12
CA VAL A 294 6.65 -23.87 12.40
C VAL A 294 5.71 -25.07 12.22
N PRO A 295 6.26 -26.29 12.00
CA PRO A 295 5.43 -27.50 11.93
C PRO A 295 4.52 -27.65 13.14
N GLY A 296 3.28 -28.13 12.93
CA GLY A 296 2.26 -28.25 13.96
C GLY A 296 2.69 -29.09 15.17
N SER A 297 3.57 -30.07 14.98
CA SER A 297 4.12 -30.87 16.08
C SER A 297 4.90 -30.02 17.11
N ILE A 298 5.60 -28.97 16.64
CA ILE A 298 6.37 -28.07 17.54
C ILE A 298 5.42 -27.11 18.25
N SER A 299 4.48 -26.51 17.54
CA SER A 299 3.52 -25.58 18.14
C SER A 299 2.63 -26.27 19.17
N THR A 300 2.05 -27.42 18.81
CA THR A 300 1.21 -28.21 19.72
C THR A 300 1.93 -28.60 21.01
N LEU A 301 3.21 -29.01 20.93
CA LEU A 301 4.00 -29.37 22.11
C LEU A 301 4.18 -28.15 23.02
N ARG A 302 4.52 -26.99 22.47
CA ARG A 302 4.69 -25.75 23.25
C ARG A 302 3.37 -25.32 23.88
N ASP A 303 2.27 -25.33 23.12
CA ASP A 303 0.96 -24.92 23.61
C ASP A 303 0.45 -25.83 24.75
N ALA A 304 0.66 -27.13 24.62
CA ALA A 304 0.32 -28.07 25.68
C ALA A 304 1.09 -27.78 27.00
N LYS A 305 2.38 -27.45 26.90
CA LYS A 305 3.18 -27.08 28.09
C LYS A 305 2.76 -25.72 28.65
N LEU A 306 2.45 -24.75 27.84
CA LEU A 306 1.93 -23.44 28.28
C LEU A 306 0.60 -23.61 29.04
N LEU A 307 -0.32 -24.43 28.54
CA LEU A 307 -1.59 -24.73 29.21
C LEU A 307 -1.34 -25.37 30.59
N GLN A 308 -0.38 -26.30 30.72
CA GLN A 308 -0.02 -26.88 32.01
C GLN A 308 0.55 -25.83 32.95
N ILE A 309 1.43 -24.94 32.47
CA ILE A 309 1.99 -23.85 33.26
C ILE A 309 0.88 -22.90 33.76
N GLU A 310 -0.08 -22.54 32.91
CA GLU A 310 -1.22 -21.67 33.29
C GLU A 310 -2.15 -22.36 34.30
N ALA A 311 -2.39 -23.65 34.13
CA ALA A 311 -3.15 -24.43 35.13
C ALA A 311 -2.46 -24.42 36.53
N ILE A 312 -1.14 -24.53 36.54
CA ILE A 312 -0.36 -24.46 37.80
C ILE A 312 -0.40 -23.05 38.39
N LYS A 313 -0.26 -22.00 37.57
CA LYS A 313 -0.40 -20.62 38.05
C LYS A 313 -1.79 -20.36 38.64
N SER A 314 -2.83 -20.89 38.04
CA SER A 314 -4.21 -20.79 38.54
C SER A 314 -4.36 -21.49 39.91
N LYS A 315 -3.75 -22.67 40.08
CA LYS A 315 -3.73 -23.36 41.35
C LYS A 315 -2.98 -22.57 42.43
N LEU A 316 -1.81 -22.03 42.11
CA LEU A 316 -1.04 -21.17 43.04
C LEU A 316 -1.84 -19.92 43.43
N ALA A 317 -2.50 -19.26 42.49
CA ALA A 317 -3.37 -18.11 42.79
C ALA A 317 -4.60 -18.49 43.64
N ALA A 318 -5.09 -19.72 43.54
CA ALA A 318 -6.16 -20.21 44.40
C ALA A 318 -5.67 -20.41 45.84
N LEU A 319 -4.46 -20.91 46.04
CA LEU A 319 -3.84 -21.04 47.39
C LEU A 319 -3.62 -19.66 48.03
N ASP A 320 -3.31 -18.64 47.28
CA ASP A 320 -3.16 -17.27 47.77
C ASP A 320 -4.49 -16.64 48.23
N LYS A 321 -5.63 -17.09 47.67
CA LYS A 321 -6.98 -16.58 48.01
C LYS A 321 -7.62 -17.26 49.21
N LEU A 322 -7.01 -18.32 49.76
CA LEU A 322 -7.50 -18.98 50.99
C LEU A 322 -7.36 -18.03 52.18
N SER A 323 -8.20 -18.23 53.20
CA SER A 323 -8.18 -17.43 54.43
C SER A 323 -7.98 -18.35 55.65
N PRO A 324 -6.79 -18.37 56.27
CA PRO A 324 -5.56 -17.66 55.92
C PRO A 324 -4.92 -18.18 54.61
N PRO A 325 -4.13 -17.35 53.89
CA PRO A 325 -3.38 -17.80 52.72
C PRO A 325 -2.41 -18.95 53.07
N VAL A 326 -2.17 -19.85 52.14
CA VAL A 326 -1.23 -20.93 52.32
C VAL A 326 0.20 -20.38 52.40
N ALA A 327 0.95 -20.80 53.44
CA ALA A 327 2.30 -20.31 53.68
C ALA A 327 3.24 -20.56 52.49
N PRO A 328 4.24 -19.67 52.25
CA PRO A 328 5.16 -19.79 51.11
C PRO A 328 5.98 -21.11 51.12
N ASP A 329 6.24 -21.67 52.25
CA ASP A 329 7.00 -22.92 52.48
C ASP A 329 6.13 -24.19 52.52
N HIS A 330 4.81 -24.04 52.31
CA HIS A 330 3.90 -25.20 52.32
C HIS A 330 4.29 -26.21 51.22
N PRO A 331 4.33 -27.51 51.55
CA PRO A 331 4.81 -28.56 50.64
C PRO A 331 4.08 -28.59 49.29
N GLU A 332 2.75 -28.40 49.28
CA GLU A 332 1.94 -28.36 48.06
C GLU A 332 2.32 -27.16 47.15
N ARG A 333 2.53 -25.99 47.76
CA ARG A 333 2.96 -24.78 47.04
C ARG A 333 4.34 -24.97 46.42
N LEU A 334 5.29 -25.51 47.19
CA LEU A 334 6.65 -25.81 46.73
C LEU A 334 6.65 -26.85 45.59
N ALA A 335 5.79 -27.88 45.67
CA ALA A 335 5.64 -28.88 44.62
C ALA A 335 5.13 -28.25 43.31
N LEU A 336 4.10 -27.40 43.37
CA LEU A 336 3.56 -26.67 42.20
C LEU A 336 4.60 -25.72 41.60
N ILE A 337 5.38 -25.03 42.43
CA ILE A 337 6.46 -24.15 41.95
C ILE A 337 7.52 -24.97 41.21
N LYS A 338 7.97 -26.07 41.78
CA LYS A 338 8.96 -26.95 41.15
C LYS A 338 8.47 -27.57 39.84
N GLU A 339 7.22 -28.00 39.80
CA GLU A 339 6.60 -28.50 38.56
C GLU A 339 6.54 -27.43 37.48
N ARG A 340 6.13 -26.20 37.82
CA ARG A 340 6.13 -25.07 36.90
C ARG A 340 7.53 -24.75 36.36
N GLU A 341 8.54 -24.74 37.24
CA GLU A 341 9.93 -24.48 36.86
C GLU A 341 10.48 -25.57 35.92
N ALA A 342 10.16 -26.83 36.18
CA ALA A 342 10.53 -27.93 35.29
C ALA A 342 9.88 -27.81 33.90
N LEU A 343 8.58 -27.46 33.84
CA LEU A 343 7.88 -27.21 32.59
C LEU A 343 8.43 -25.99 31.84
N GLN A 344 8.81 -24.93 32.56
CA GLN A 344 9.43 -23.74 31.98
C GLN A 344 10.82 -24.02 31.40
N ALA A 345 11.62 -24.83 32.11
CA ALA A 345 12.95 -25.24 31.65
C ALA A 345 12.91 -26.11 30.36
N ASP A 346 11.86 -26.93 30.24
CA ASP A 346 11.64 -27.84 29.12
C ASP A 346 10.69 -27.23 28.05
N LEU A 347 10.36 -25.94 28.16
CA LEU A 347 9.50 -25.26 27.19
C LEU A 347 10.27 -25.01 25.89
N PRO A 348 9.77 -25.49 24.70
CA PRO A 348 10.39 -25.15 23.45
C PRO A 348 10.50 -23.63 23.26
N PRO A 349 11.55 -23.12 22.60
CA PRO A 349 11.70 -21.68 22.36
C PRO A 349 10.47 -21.09 21.65
N ALA A 350 10.23 -19.81 21.84
CA ALA A 350 9.19 -19.11 21.12
C ALA A 350 9.44 -19.23 19.61
N PHE A 351 8.40 -19.51 18.86
CA PHE A 351 8.46 -19.66 17.41
C PHE A 351 7.85 -18.44 16.71
N PRO A 352 8.26 -18.16 15.46
CA PRO A 352 7.66 -17.10 14.68
C PRO A 352 6.18 -17.39 14.39
N VAL A 353 5.36 -16.33 14.48
CA VAL A 353 3.94 -16.35 14.13
C VAL A 353 3.64 -15.27 13.10
N ALA A 354 2.57 -15.42 12.34
CA ALA A 354 2.05 -14.40 11.44
C ALA A 354 0.57 -14.14 11.71
N LEU A 355 0.13 -12.91 11.46
CA LEU A 355 -1.28 -12.58 11.36
C LEU A 355 -1.83 -13.16 10.06
N THR A 356 -2.87 -13.97 10.16
CA THR A 356 -3.39 -14.72 9.01
C THR A 356 -4.90 -14.76 9.01
N VAL A 357 -5.44 -15.24 7.90
CA VAL A 357 -6.85 -15.64 7.79
C VAL A 357 -6.98 -17.16 7.93
N GLN A 358 -8.20 -17.60 8.18
CA GLN A 358 -8.57 -19.03 8.19
C GLN A 358 -9.92 -19.24 7.51
N GLU A 359 -10.08 -20.36 6.83
CA GLU A 359 -11.35 -20.84 6.32
C GLU A 359 -12.36 -21.10 7.45
N GLY A 360 -13.61 -20.78 7.21
CA GLY A 360 -14.69 -20.84 8.18
C GLY A 360 -15.15 -19.45 8.59
N GLY A 361 -16.41 -19.33 8.96
CA GLY A 361 -16.97 -18.07 9.46
C GLY A 361 -16.41 -17.71 10.84
N MET A 362 -16.74 -16.52 11.32
CA MET A 362 -16.28 -16.01 12.60
C MET A 362 -16.82 -16.85 13.77
N PRO A 363 -15.96 -17.52 14.58
CA PRO A 363 -16.43 -18.30 15.72
C PRO A 363 -17.22 -17.45 16.71
N GLY A 364 -18.46 -17.90 17.02
CA GLY A 364 -19.38 -17.17 17.90
C GLY A 364 -20.09 -15.97 17.25
N GLY A 365 -19.86 -15.72 15.98
CA GLY A 365 -20.54 -14.68 15.21
C GLY A 365 -21.84 -15.14 14.54
N LEU A 366 -22.51 -14.23 13.86
CA LEU A 366 -23.81 -14.47 13.19
C LEU A 366 -23.71 -15.54 12.09
N PHE A 367 -22.55 -15.62 11.42
CA PHE A 367 -22.28 -16.57 10.34
C PHE A 367 -21.02 -17.39 10.66
N PRO A 368 -21.11 -18.43 11.55
CA PRO A 368 -19.91 -19.13 12.05
C PRO A 368 -19.37 -20.20 11.10
N ASN A 369 -20.02 -20.46 9.98
CA ASN A 369 -19.68 -21.53 9.04
C ASN A 369 -19.24 -20.98 7.67
N ILE A 370 -18.77 -21.87 6.82
CA ILE A 370 -18.63 -21.59 5.38
C ILE A 370 -20.06 -21.65 4.79
N GLN A 371 -20.63 -20.50 4.44
CA GLN A 371 -22.01 -20.40 4.03
C GLN A 371 -22.30 -19.18 3.16
N ASP A 372 -23.40 -19.25 2.41
CA ASP A 372 -24.00 -18.10 1.76
C ASP A 372 -24.65 -17.19 2.82
N VAL A 373 -24.63 -15.89 2.63
CA VAL A 373 -25.16 -14.93 3.61
C VAL A 373 -26.33 -14.12 3.06
N PRO A 374 -27.26 -13.67 3.91
CA PRO A 374 -28.36 -12.83 3.49
C PRO A 374 -27.90 -11.39 3.20
N VAL A 375 -28.68 -10.70 2.38
CA VAL A 375 -28.57 -9.24 2.24
C VAL A 375 -28.84 -8.57 3.59
N HIS A 376 -27.97 -7.69 4.03
CA HIS A 376 -28.24 -6.82 5.17
C HIS A 376 -29.00 -5.59 4.66
N VAL A 377 -30.30 -5.51 4.97
CA VAL A 377 -31.16 -4.43 4.48
C VAL A 377 -30.65 -3.07 4.97
N ARG A 378 -30.30 -2.21 4.01
CA ARG A 378 -29.64 -0.92 4.26
C ARG A 378 -28.34 -1.06 5.07
N GLY A 379 -27.58 -2.13 4.83
CA GLY A 379 -26.31 -2.39 5.49
C GLY A 379 -26.41 -2.86 6.95
N SER A 380 -27.62 -3.08 7.48
CA SER A 380 -27.84 -3.45 8.87
C SER A 380 -27.84 -4.97 9.06
N TYR A 381 -26.82 -5.51 9.74
CA TYR A 381 -26.73 -6.93 10.08
C TYR A 381 -27.91 -7.43 10.93
N ALA A 382 -28.62 -6.53 11.62
CA ALA A 382 -29.82 -6.85 12.41
C ALA A 382 -31.09 -6.99 11.53
N ARG A 383 -31.03 -6.67 10.24
CA ARG A 383 -32.15 -6.74 9.30
C ARG A 383 -31.75 -7.58 8.11
N LEU A 384 -32.07 -8.87 8.18
CA LEU A 384 -31.64 -9.83 7.18
C LEU A 384 -32.74 -9.99 6.10
N GLY A 385 -32.33 -9.92 4.84
CA GLY A 385 -33.11 -10.15 3.65
C GLY A 385 -32.89 -11.54 3.07
N PRO A 386 -33.07 -11.74 1.75
CA PRO A 386 -32.85 -13.02 1.08
C PRO A 386 -31.36 -13.42 1.14
N VAL A 387 -31.09 -14.71 1.28
CA VAL A 387 -29.77 -15.32 1.19
C VAL A 387 -29.29 -15.29 -0.26
N ILE A 388 -28.08 -14.83 -0.48
CA ILE A 388 -27.45 -14.70 -1.80
C ILE A 388 -26.31 -15.72 -1.91
N PRO A 389 -26.28 -16.56 -2.96
CA PRO A 389 -25.16 -17.45 -3.22
C PRO A 389 -23.86 -16.68 -3.44
N ARG A 390 -22.76 -17.20 -2.89
CA ARG A 390 -21.41 -16.64 -3.11
C ARG A 390 -21.05 -16.67 -4.59
N ARG A 391 -20.68 -15.53 -5.12
CA ARG A 391 -20.26 -15.31 -6.52
C ARG A 391 -19.52 -13.99 -6.66
N PHE A 392 -18.98 -13.73 -7.84
CA PHE A 392 -18.36 -12.45 -8.22
C PHE A 392 -19.41 -11.50 -8.81
N PRO A 393 -19.14 -10.20 -8.90
CA PRO A 393 -20.09 -9.25 -9.48
C PRO A 393 -20.52 -9.69 -10.88
N SER A 394 -21.83 -9.87 -11.06
CA SER A 394 -22.42 -10.52 -12.24
C SER A 394 -22.15 -9.75 -13.54
N PHE A 395 -22.12 -8.42 -13.49
CA PHE A 395 -21.83 -7.62 -14.68
C PHE A 395 -20.44 -7.95 -15.28
N PHE A 396 -19.43 -8.25 -14.43
CA PHE A 396 -18.05 -8.51 -14.88
C PHE A 396 -17.76 -9.99 -15.12
N ALA A 397 -18.35 -10.85 -14.33
CA ALA A 397 -18.10 -12.30 -14.37
C ALA A 397 -19.17 -13.11 -15.09
N GLY A 398 -20.27 -12.44 -15.51
CA GLY A 398 -21.45 -13.06 -16.12
C GLY A 398 -22.39 -13.71 -15.11
N ASP A 399 -23.62 -13.97 -15.52
CA ASP A 399 -24.63 -14.58 -14.65
C ASP A 399 -24.44 -16.10 -14.49
N SER A 400 -23.83 -16.75 -15.46
CA SER A 400 -23.62 -18.22 -15.49
C SER A 400 -22.32 -18.63 -14.80
N GLN A 401 -22.07 -18.12 -13.59
CA GLN A 401 -20.89 -18.47 -12.80
C GLN A 401 -21.05 -19.87 -12.16
N PRO A 402 -19.95 -20.67 -12.11
CA PRO A 402 -20.00 -21.93 -11.36
C PRO A 402 -20.26 -21.66 -9.88
N ARG A 403 -21.10 -22.51 -9.26
CA ARG A 403 -21.40 -22.40 -7.84
C ARG A 403 -20.15 -22.69 -7.01
N ILE A 404 -19.85 -21.83 -6.02
CA ILE A 404 -18.78 -22.06 -5.05
C ILE A 404 -19.28 -23.13 -4.07
N THR A 405 -18.75 -24.33 -4.15
CA THR A 405 -19.16 -25.48 -3.34
C THR A 405 -18.12 -25.90 -2.32
N ASN A 406 -16.86 -25.56 -2.53
CA ASN A 406 -15.74 -25.93 -1.65
C ASN A 406 -15.08 -24.68 -1.06
N GLY A 407 -14.92 -24.68 0.26
CA GLY A 407 -14.26 -23.56 0.96
C GLY A 407 -15.02 -22.23 0.90
N SER A 408 -14.38 -21.16 1.29
CA SER A 408 -14.96 -19.81 1.32
C SER A 408 -15.26 -19.25 -0.09
N GLY A 409 -14.47 -19.63 -1.09
CA GLY A 409 -14.49 -19.06 -2.45
C GLY A 409 -13.34 -18.06 -2.69
N ARG A 410 -12.43 -17.86 -1.72
CA ARG A 410 -11.29 -16.94 -1.89
C ARG A 410 -10.33 -17.38 -3.00
N ARG A 411 -10.14 -18.69 -3.19
CA ARG A 411 -9.29 -19.23 -4.27
C ARG A 411 -9.85 -18.90 -5.65
N GLU A 412 -11.16 -19.10 -5.82
CA GLU A 412 -11.89 -18.80 -7.04
C GLU A 412 -11.92 -17.29 -7.31
N LEU A 413 -12.11 -16.47 -6.26
CA LEU A 413 -12.08 -15.02 -6.35
C LEU A 413 -10.69 -14.52 -6.79
N ALA A 414 -9.62 -15.03 -6.19
CA ALA A 414 -8.26 -14.67 -6.57
C ALA A 414 -7.95 -15.04 -8.02
N ALA A 415 -8.36 -16.24 -8.45
CA ALA A 415 -8.20 -16.70 -9.82
C ALA A 415 -8.98 -15.83 -10.81
N TRP A 416 -10.20 -15.39 -10.47
CA TRP A 416 -10.98 -14.49 -11.32
C TRP A 416 -10.34 -13.10 -11.42
N ILE A 417 -9.89 -12.51 -10.30
CA ILE A 417 -9.22 -11.20 -10.29
C ILE A 417 -7.94 -11.25 -11.11
N GLY A 418 -7.10 -12.27 -10.95
CA GLY A 418 -5.84 -12.45 -11.68
C GLY A 418 -6.00 -12.99 -13.11
N SER A 419 -7.22 -13.16 -13.60
CA SER A 419 -7.45 -13.77 -14.91
C SER A 419 -7.30 -12.77 -16.05
N LYS A 420 -6.90 -13.29 -17.23
CA LYS A 420 -6.80 -12.50 -18.47
C LYS A 420 -8.15 -12.00 -18.99
N VAL A 421 -9.26 -12.59 -18.54
CA VAL A 421 -10.61 -12.17 -18.95
C VAL A 421 -11.16 -11.05 -18.08
N ASN A 422 -10.56 -10.78 -16.92
CA ASN A 422 -10.92 -9.63 -16.11
C ASN A 422 -10.46 -8.35 -16.80
N PRO A 423 -11.37 -7.42 -17.13
CA PRO A 423 -11.00 -6.23 -17.91
C PRO A 423 -10.25 -5.17 -17.10
N LEU A 424 -10.31 -5.23 -15.76
CA LEU A 424 -9.89 -4.16 -14.86
C LEU A 424 -8.47 -4.36 -14.32
N THR A 425 -8.16 -5.52 -13.79
CA THR A 425 -6.96 -5.78 -12.98
C THR A 425 -5.66 -5.33 -13.65
N ALA A 426 -5.44 -5.74 -14.90
CA ALA A 426 -4.23 -5.38 -15.63
C ALA A 426 -4.15 -3.87 -15.91
N ARG A 427 -5.29 -3.23 -16.26
CA ARG A 427 -5.35 -1.77 -16.47
C ARG A 427 -5.06 -1.01 -15.20
N VAL A 428 -5.61 -1.45 -14.07
CA VAL A 428 -5.45 -0.79 -12.77
C VAL A 428 -3.99 -0.81 -12.33
N ILE A 429 -3.32 -1.97 -12.35
CA ILE A 429 -1.91 -2.02 -11.92
C ILE A 429 -0.97 -1.29 -12.89
N VAL A 430 -1.20 -1.40 -14.19
CA VAL A 430 -0.42 -0.66 -15.21
C VAL A 430 -0.56 0.84 -15.01
N ASN A 431 -1.78 1.33 -14.74
CA ASN A 431 -2.03 2.74 -14.46
C ASN A 431 -1.29 3.22 -13.20
N ARG A 432 -1.21 2.39 -12.14
CA ARG A 432 -0.45 2.70 -10.92
C ARG A 432 1.05 2.75 -11.17
N VAL A 433 1.60 1.79 -11.89
CA VAL A 433 3.03 1.80 -12.25
C VAL A 433 3.35 3.04 -13.10
N TRP A 434 2.48 3.38 -14.03
CA TRP A 434 2.61 4.63 -14.79
C TRP A 434 2.63 5.85 -13.88
N GLN A 435 1.67 5.95 -12.94
CA GLN A 435 1.58 7.02 -11.97
C GLN A 435 2.84 7.11 -11.10
N TRP A 436 3.43 5.99 -10.69
CA TRP A 436 4.65 5.98 -9.88
C TRP A 436 5.84 6.64 -10.61
N HIS A 437 5.88 6.57 -11.93
CA HIS A 437 6.93 7.20 -12.75
C HIS A 437 6.61 8.64 -13.16
N PHE A 438 5.37 8.93 -13.52
CA PHE A 438 5.00 10.23 -14.07
C PHE A 438 4.28 11.15 -13.07
N GLY A 439 3.96 10.67 -11.87
CA GLY A 439 3.20 11.41 -10.85
C GLY A 439 1.68 11.30 -11.02
N GLU A 440 1.20 11.21 -12.27
CA GLU A 440 -0.22 11.07 -12.61
C GLU A 440 -0.44 9.80 -13.46
N GLY A 441 -1.56 9.12 -13.21
CA GLY A 441 -1.97 7.99 -14.02
C GLY A 441 -2.50 8.39 -15.40
N LEU A 442 -2.50 7.47 -16.35
CA LEU A 442 -3.26 7.65 -17.60
C LEU A 442 -4.75 7.83 -17.30
N VAL A 443 -5.25 7.17 -16.26
CA VAL A 443 -6.53 7.42 -15.58
C VAL A 443 -6.21 8.15 -14.28
N ARG A 444 -6.73 9.35 -14.09
CA ARG A 444 -6.37 10.24 -12.97
C ARG A 444 -7.06 9.89 -11.65
N THR A 445 -7.94 8.90 -11.67
CA THR A 445 -8.64 8.35 -10.50
C THR A 445 -8.24 6.89 -10.28
N PRO A 446 -7.03 6.59 -9.74
CA PRO A 446 -6.49 5.22 -9.73
C PRO A 446 -7.32 4.20 -8.94
N ASN A 447 -8.10 4.64 -7.95
CA ASN A 447 -9.04 3.80 -7.20
C ASN A 447 -10.46 3.77 -7.80
N ASN A 448 -10.71 4.49 -8.91
CA ASN A 448 -12.02 4.55 -9.55
C ASN A 448 -11.91 4.55 -11.06
N PHE A 449 -12.20 3.40 -11.67
CA PHE A 449 -12.34 3.16 -13.11
C PHE A 449 -13.80 3.05 -13.55
N GLY A 450 -14.73 3.26 -12.59
CA GLY A 450 -16.17 3.22 -12.80
C GLY A 450 -16.70 4.38 -13.65
N LEU A 451 -18.02 4.42 -13.79
CA LEU A 451 -18.72 5.38 -14.67
C LEU A 451 -18.55 6.86 -14.28
N THR A 452 -18.03 7.15 -13.11
CA THR A 452 -17.72 8.50 -12.62
C THR A 452 -16.27 8.91 -12.84
N SER A 453 -15.41 7.98 -13.30
CA SER A 453 -14.02 8.31 -13.61
C SER A 453 -13.91 9.11 -14.91
N GLU A 454 -12.80 9.84 -15.06
CA GLU A 454 -12.44 10.37 -16.36
C GLU A 454 -11.95 9.25 -17.29
N PRO A 455 -12.20 9.34 -18.60
CA PRO A 455 -11.55 8.44 -19.56
C PRO A 455 -10.03 8.62 -19.50
N PRO A 456 -9.27 7.57 -19.82
CA PRO A 456 -7.81 7.67 -19.86
C PRO A 456 -7.38 8.68 -20.91
N THR A 457 -6.32 9.43 -20.63
CA THR A 457 -5.73 10.39 -21.59
C THR A 457 -5.30 9.71 -22.89
N HIS A 458 -4.79 8.47 -22.76
CA HIS A 458 -4.30 7.64 -23.86
C HIS A 458 -4.88 6.21 -23.75
N PRO A 459 -6.14 5.98 -24.16
CA PRO A 459 -6.82 4.70 -23.97
C PRO A 459 -6.13 3.54 -24.69
N GLU A 460 -5.64 3.75 -25.89
CA GLU A 460 -4.94 2.72 -26.66
C GLU A 460 -3.59 2.36 -26.03
N LEU A 461 -2.86 3.32 -25.47
CA LEU A 461 -1.64 3.07 -24.73
C LEU A 461 -1.90 2.25 -23.48
N LEU A 462 -2.94 2.59 -22.71
CA LEU A 462 -3.31 1.83 -21.51
C LEU A 462 -3.64 0.38 -21.84
N ASP A 463 -4.46 0.13 -22.87
CA ASP A 463 -4.83 -1.22 -23.32
C ASP A 463 -3.63 -1.99 -23.88
N TRP A 464 -2.75 -1.32 -24.62
CA TRP A 464 -1.53 -1.93 -25.13
C TRP A 464 -0.58 -2.34 -24.00
N LEU A 465 -0.33 -1.45 -23.03
CA LEU A 465 0.49 -1.72 -21.87
C LEU A 465 -0.10 -2.87 -21.04
N ALA A 466 -1.43 -2.84 -20.76
CA ALA A 466 -2.11 -3.87 -19.98
C ALA A 466 -2.05 -5.25 -20.69
N SER A 467 -2.31 -5.30 -21.99
CA SER A 467 -2.22 -6.56 -22.76
C SER A 467 -0.79 -7.07 -22.84
N THR A 468 0.19 -6.19 -23.00
CA THR A 468 1.61 -6.54 -23.04
C THR A 468 2.07 -7.06 -21.67
N PHE A 469 1.68 -6.40 -20.58
CA PHE A 469 1.99 -6.81 -19.21
C PHE A 469 1.49 -8.23 -18.91
N VAL A 470 0.25 -8.54 -19.31
CA VAL A 470 -0.32 -9.89 -19.18
C VAL A 470 0.47 -10.91 -20.01
N ASN A 471 0.83 -10.55 -21.26
CA ASN A 471 1.57 -11.44 -22.15
C ASN A 471 3.03 -11.64 -21.73
N ASP A 472 3.64 -10.65 -21.09
CA ASP A 472 4.98 -10.71 -20.49
C ASP A 472 5.01 -11.50 -19.17
N GLY A 473 3.92 -12.19 -18.79
CA GLY A 473 3.81 -13.02 -17.60
C GLY A 473 3.60 -12.25 -16.32
N TRP A 474 2.91 -11.09 -16.39
CA TRP A 474 2.58 -10.25 -15.24
C TRP A 474 3.82 -9.71 -14.48
N SER A 475 4.96 -9.54 -15.17
CA SER A 475 6.22 -9.06 -14.60
C SER A 475 6.22 -7.54 -14.45
N LEU A 476 6.28 -7.07 -13.21
CA LEU A 476 6.37 -5.64 -12.91
C LEU A 476 7.70 -5.05 -13.35
N LYS A 477 8.82 -5.77 -13.16
CA LYS A 477 10.13 -5.28 -13.58
C LYS A 477 10.22 -5.09 -15.09
N ARG A 478 9.59 -5.96 -15.89
CA ARG A 478 9.52 -5.80 -17.36
C ARG A 478 8.67 -4.58 -17.75
N LEU A 479 7.55 -4.36 -17.06
CA LEU A 479 6.70 -3.18 -17.29
C LEU A 479 7.46 -1.88 -16.98
N GLU A 480 8.11 -1.81 -15.85
CA GLU A 480 8.91 -0.66 -15.42
C GLU A 480 10.06 -0.38 -16.39
N ARG A 481 10.80 -1.42 -16.74
CA ARG A 481 11.87 -1.32 -17.72
C ARG A 481 11.35 -0.73 -19.04
N ARG A 482 10.21 -1.18 -19.52
CA ARG A 482 9.58 -0.69 -20.76
C ARG A 482 9.23 0.81 -20.66
N ILE A 483 8.59 1.23 -19.56
CA ILE A 483 8.23 2.63 -19.34
C ILE A 483 9.48 3.52 -19.31
N MET A 484 10.51 3.12 -18.57
CA MET A 484 11.73 3.92 -18.40
C MET A 484 12.56 4.02 -19.68
N HIS A 485 12.45 3.06 -20.60
CA HIS A 485 13.12 3.13 -21.90
C HIS A 485 12.44 4.06 -22.91
N SER A 486 11.17 4.45 -22.67
CA SER A 486 10.49 5.40 -23.55
C SER A 486 11.19 6.77 -23.59
N ALA A 487 11.12 7.46 -24.71
CA ALA A 487 11.60 8.82 -24.80
C ALA A 487 10.81 9.75 -23.86
N ALA A 488 9.53 9.46 -23.62
CA ALA A 488 8.70 10.21 -22.69
C ALA A 488 9.30 10.27 -21.28
N TYR A 489 9.76 9.14 -20.75
CA TYR A 489 10.43 9.11 -19.45
C TYR A 489 11.77 9.86 -19.43
N ARG A 490 12.47 9.85 -20.56
CA ARG A 490 13.79 10.47 -20.70
C ARG A 490 13.77 11.94 -21.10
N ARG A 491 12.58 12.55 -21.30
CA ARG A 491 12.45 13.98 -21.61
C ARG A 491 12.89 14.87 -20.46
N ALA A 492 13.37 16.06 -20.81
CA ALA A 492 13.59 17.13 -19.84
C ALA A 492 12.25 17.69 -19.33
N SER A 493 12.28 18.25 -18.14
CA SER A 493 11.14 18.97 -17.54
C SER A 493 10.99 20.38 -18.10
N ALA A 494 12.09 20.98 -18.52
CA ALA A 494 12.08 22.30 -19.14
C ALA A 494 11.33 22.32 -20.47
N ALA A 495 10.44 23.31 -20.63
CA ALA A 495 9.72 23.57 -21.86
C ALA A 495 9.49 25.07 -22.04
N PRO A 496 9.28 25.55 -23.30
CA PRO A 496 8.91 26.94 -23.56
C PRO A 496 7.65 27.32 -22.79
N ARG A 497 7.59 28.57 -22.31
CA ARG A 497 6.44 29.06 -21.52
C ARG A 497 5.11 28.91 -22.27
N SER A 498 5.10 29.09 -23.57
CA SER A 498 3.92 28.90 -24.43
C SER A 498 3.36 27.47 -24.34
N GLN A 499 4.24 26.47 -24.28
CA GLN A 499 3.88 25.06 -24.18
C GLN A 499 3.32 24.75 -22.76
N VAL A 500 3.94 25.32 -21.73
CA VAL A 500 3.46 25.17 -20.33
C VAL A 500 2.07 25.79 -20.16
N ILE A 501 1.79 26.92 -20.80
CA ILE A 501 0.46 27.56 -20.76
C ILE A 501 -0.59 26.71 -21.49
N ARG A 502 -0.22 26.07 -22.61
CA ARG A 502 -1.13 25.26 -23.43
C ARG A 502 -1.49 23.93 -22.75
N ASP A 503 -0.53 23.29 -22.08
CA ASP A 503 -0.73 22.05 -21.30
C ASP A 503 -0.11 22.21 -19.92
N PRO A 504 -0.76 22.95 -18.99
CA PRO A 504 -0.17 23.24 -17.68
C PRO A 504 -0.01 21.97 -16.84
N GLU A 505 -0.93 21.04 -16.95
CA GLU A 505 -0.92 19.77 -16.20
C GLU A 505 -0.09 18.68 -16.88
N ASN A 506 0.55 18.98 -18.02
CA ASN A 506 1.31 18.01 -18.82
C ASN A 506 0.52 16.71 -19.12
N ARG A 507 -0.77 16.87 -19.46
CA ARG A 507 -1.67 15.74 -19.77
C ARG A 507 -1.20 14.89 -20.94
N TRP A 508 -0.50 15.54 -21.90
CA TRP A 508 -0.05 14.90 -23.13
C TRP A 508 1.40 14.43 -23.06
N LEU A 509 2.07 14.63 -21.91
CA LEU A 509 3.42 14.14 -21.65
C LEU A 509 4.47 14.63 -22.65
N ALA A 510 4.30 15.87 -23.16
CA ALA A 510 5.26 16.50 -24.04
C ALA A 510 6.60 16.84 -23.35
N ARG A 511 6.62 16.92 -22.03
CA ARG A 511 7.77 17.11 -21.14
C ARG A 511 7.72 16.11 -19.99
N PHE A 512 8.74 16.05 -19.16
CA PHE A 512 8.66 15.41 -17.85
C PHE A 512 8.06 16.40 -16.82
N SER A 513 7.38 15.91 -15.79
CA SER A 513 6.82 16.78 -14.74
C SER A 513 7.71 16.70 -13.50
N PRO A 514 8.32 17.81 -13.04
CA PRO A 514 9.01 17.84 -11.77
C PRO A 514 8.05 17.48 -10.63
N ARG A 515 8.56 16.74 -9.64
CA ARG A 515 7.76 16.35 -8.49
C ARG A 515 8.55 16.42 -7.20
N ARG A 516 7.86 16.73 -6.11
CA ARG A 516 8.45 16.64 -4.78
C ARG A 516 8.62 15.15 -4.41
N LEU A 517 9.73 14.84 -3.75
CA LEU A 517 9.96 13.52 -3.16
C LEU A 517 8.93 13.26 -2.06
N GLU A 518 8.58 12.01 -1.88
CA GLU A 518 7.74 11.55 -0.77
C GLU A 518 8.47 11.67 0.56
N ALA A 519 7.75 11.78 1.66
CA ALA A 519 8.29 11.91 3.01
C ALA A 519 9.43 10.93 3.31
N GLU A 520 9.19 9.66 3.00
CA GLU A 520 10.15 8.59 3.27
C GLU A 520 11.42 8.76 2.43
N ALA A 521 11.29 9.16 1.17
CA ALA A 521 12.43 9.39 0.29
C ALA A 521 13.27 10.61 0.74
N ILE A 522 12.64 11.67 1.24
CA ILE A 522 13.33 12.83 1.79
C ILE A 522 14.14 12.42 3.02
N ARG A 523 13.53 11.73 3.99
CA ARG A 523 14.20 11.30 5.22
C ARG A 523 15.32 10.30 4.92
N ASP A 524 15.05 9.32 4.07
CA ASP A 524 16.04 8.30 3.69
C ASP A 524 17.22 8.91 2.93
N ALA A 525 16.97 9.91 2.05
CA ALA A 525 18.01 10.63 1.34
C ALA A 525 18.91 11.41 2.30
N MET A 526 18.36 12.09 3.33
CA MET A 526 19.16 12.79 4.35
C MET A 526 20.08 11.81 5.09
N LEU A 527 19.57 10.66 5.53
CA LEU A 527 20.38 9.62 6.18
C LEU A 527 21.44 9.06 5.24
N PHE A 528 21.12 8.85 3.97
CA PHE A 528 22.02 8.30 2.97
C PHE A 528 23.19 9.25 2.67
N VAL A 529 22.90 10.52 2.40
CA VAL A 529 23.96 11.50 2.10
C VAL A 529 24.82 11.79 3.31
N GLY A 530 24.24 11.77 4.52
CA GLY A 530 24.97 11.86 5.79
C GLY A 530 25.82 10.61 6.10
N GLY A 531 25.63 9.51 5.37
CA GLY A 531 26.37 8.26 5.58
C GLY A 531 25.89 7.45 6.79
N GLY A 532 24.73 7.81 7.36
CA GLY A 532 24.16 7.16 8.54
C GLY A 532 23.07 6.13 8.25
N LEU A 533 22.71 5.93 6.98
CA LEU A 533 21.63 5.01 6.63
C LEU A 533 22.02 3.55 6.90
N GLU A 534 21.24 2.87 7.74
CA GLU A 534 21.35 1.43 7.97
C GLU A 534 20.60 0.64 6.90
N TRP A 535 21.31 -0.30 6.27
CA TRP A 535 20.77 -1.17 5.21
C TRP A 535 20.01 -2.41 5.73
N ALA A 536 19.92 -2.58 7.07
CA ALA A 536 19.15 -3.68 7.65
C ALA A 536 17.70 -3.61 7.19
N SER A 537 17.22 -4.69 6.59
CA SER A 537 16.06 -4.67 5.71
C SER A 537 14.92 -5.59 6.14
N GLU A 538 14.87 -6.05 7.39
CA GLU A 538 13.85 -7.00 7.84
C GLU A 538 13.52 -6.83 9.32
N GLY A 539 12.39 -7.39 9.72
CA GLY A 539 11.99 -7.51 11.11
C GLY A 539 11.10 -6.38 11.62
N PRO A 540 10.80 -6.36 12.91
CA PRO A 540 9.89 -5.40 13.52
C PRO A 540 10.28 -3.96 13.25
N ALA A 541 9.28 -3.10 13.09
CA ALA A 541 9.49 -1.67 12.90
C ALA A 541 10.14 -1.03 14.13
N GLY A 542 11.08 -0.11 13.88
CA GLY A 542 11.71 0.70 14.91
C GLY A 542 10.96 2.01 15.16
N VAL A 543 11.12 2.59 16.35
CA VAL A 543 10.61 3.93 16.62
C VAL A 543 11.33 4.97 15.76
N GLU A 544 10.65 6.04 15.34
CA GLU A 544 11.20 7.06 14.45
C GLU A 544 12.39 7.80 15.06
N SER A 545 12.29 8.15 16.35
CA SER A 545 13.32 8.90 17.05
C SER A 545 14.62 8.11 17.12
N GLY A 546 15.66 8.64 16.48
CA GLY A 546 17.01 8.05 16.46
C GLY A 546 17.18 6.85 15.52
N SER A 547 16.15 6.43 14.79
CA SER A 547 16.29 5.33 13.82
C SER A 547 17.12 5.74 12.62
N ALA A 548 18.18 4.99 12.34
CA ALA A 548 19.00 5.09 11.12
C ALA A 548 18.50 4.18 9.99
N ARG A 549 17.45 3.38 10.23
CA ARG A 549 16.83 2.50 9.23
C ARG A 549 16.03 3.30 8.19
N ARG A 550 15.83 2.69 7.03
CA ARG A 550 14.92 3.25 6.02
C ARG A 550 13.51 3.46 6.61
N SER A 551 12.85 4.52 6.17
CA SER A 551 11.51 4.91 6.65
C SER A 551 10.46 3.83 6.47
N LEU A 552 10.63 2.92 5.51
CA LEU A 552 9.79 1.72 5.35
C LEU A 552 9.77 0.84 6.62
N TYR A 553 10.85 0.84 7.41
CA TYR A 553 11.03 0.06 8.63
C TYR A 553 10.86 0.89 9.91
N VAL A 554 10.39 2.12 9.76
CA VAL A 554 9.96 2.97 10.88
C VAL A 554 8.49 2.69 11.16
N GLN A 555 8.16 2.65 12.43
CA GLN A 555 6.86 2.31 12.97
C GLN A 555 5.76 3.22 12.41
N THR A 556 4.70 2.60 11.91
CA THR A 556 3.50 3.28 11.44
C THR A 556 2.33 2.93 12.37
N ALA A 557 1.71 3.96 12.98
CA ALA A 557 0.55 3.81 13.83
C ALA A 557 -0.62 4.67 13.32
N ARG A 558 -1.84 4.11 13.29
CA ARG A 558 -3.04 4.81 12.80
C ARG A 558 -3.36 6.07 13.60
N TRP A 559 -3.02 6.10 14.87
CA TRP A 559 -3.26 7.21 15.78
C TRP A 559 -2.14 8.26 15.82
N ASP A 560 -0.95 7.96 15.28
CA ASP A 560 0.17 8.93 15.30
C ASP A 560 0.06 9.92 14.14
N ARG A 561 -0.14 11.18 14.48
CA ARG A 561 -0.22 12.31 13.55
C ARG A 561 0.94 13.31 13.71
N SER A 562 1.93 12.98 14.55
CA SER A 562 3.05 13.89 14.89
C SER A 562 4.37 13.54 14.19
N SER A 563 4.41 12.47 13.40
CA SER A 563 5.62 11.99 12.74
C SER A 563 6.10 12.92 11.61
N PHE A 564 7.38 12.82 11.26
CA PHE A 564 7.95 13.43 10.05
C PHE A 564 7.13 13.05 8.80
N ALA A 565 6.78 11.79 8.71
CA ALA A 565 6.00 11.26 7.60
C ALA A 565 4.68 12.01 7.43
N THR A 566 3.93 12.23 8.51
CA THR A 566 2.67 13.00 8.48
C THR A 566 2.89 14.46 8.07
N LEU A 567 3.95 15.10 8.57
CA LEU A 567 4.27 16.48 8.23
C LEU A 567 4.58 16.66 6.74
N PHE A 568 5.17 15.64 6.10
CA PHE A 568 5.52 15.65 4.68
C PHE A 568 4.56 14.84 3.80
N ASP A 569 3.27 14.80 4.19
CA ASP A 569 2.15 14.26 3.41
C ASP A 569 2.22 12.75 3.14
N ALA A 570 2.71 11.95 4.09
CA ALA A 570 2.62 10.50 3.99
C ALA A 570 1.15 10.03 3.96
N ALA A 571 0.93 8.84 3.41
CA ALA A 571 -0.39 8.25 3.33
C ALA A 571 -1.02 8.06 4.71
N ASN A 572 -2.32 8.34 4.81
CA ASN A 572 -3.11 8.00 5.99
C ASN A 572 -3.38 6.50 6.03
N PRO A 573 -2.91 5.76 7.06
CA PRO A 573 -3.09 4.31 7.12
C PRO A 573 -4.53 3.86 7.47
N ASP A 574 -5.47 4.79 7.64
CA ASP A 574 -6.87 4.46 7.90
C ASP A 574 -7.67 4.14 6.63
N ALA A 575 -7.11 4.38 5.46
CA ALA A 575 -7.78 4.15 4.18
C ALA A 575 -6.80 3.72 3.09
N SER A 576 -7.32 3.12 2.03
CA SER A 576 -6.56 2.91 0.79
C SER A 576 -6.27 4.26 0.13
N VAL A 577 -4.99 4.63 0.05
CA VAL A 577 -4.53 5.88 -0.56
C VAL A 577 -3.92 5.57 -1.91
N ASP A 578 -4.56 6.02 -2.97
CA ASP A 578 -4.14 5.80 -4.36
C ASP A 578 -3.20 6.89 -4.89
N GLN A 579 -3.32 8.09 -4.35
CA GLN A 579 -2.48 9.24 -4.66
C GLN A 579 -2.30 10.07 -3.39
N ARG A 580 -1.04 10.36 -3.06
CA ARG A 580 -0.74 11.24 -1.93
C ARG A 580 -0.97 12.69 -2.32
N THR A 581 -1.51 13.47 -1.40
CA THR A 581 -1.50 14.93 -1.54
C THR A 581 -0.07 15.45 -1.47
N VAL A 582 0.21 16.54 -2.12
CA VAL A 582 1.50 17.25 -2.03
C VAL A 582 1.22 18.67 -1.59
N SER A 583 1.52 18.97 -0.34
CA SER A 583 1.38 20.32 0.22
C SER A 583 2.74 21.04 0.28
N THR A 584 2.72 22.37 0.22
CA THR A 584 3.88 23.21 0.51
C THR A 584 3.47 24.19 1.59
N VAL A 585 3.81 23.85 2.82
CA VAL A 585 3.38 24.59 4.01
C VAL A 585 4.56 25.02 4.89
N ALA A 586 4.43 26.15 5.58
CA ALA A 586 5.49 26.70 6.41
C ALA A 586 6.05 25.72 7.47
N PRO A 587 5.26 24.84 8.12
CA PRO A 587 5.80 23.87 9.06
C PRO A 587 6.83 22.92 8.46
N GLN A 588 6.74 22.56 7.17
CA GLN A 588 7.76 21.73 6.49
C GLN A 588 9.09 22.46 6.40
N ALA A 589 9.08 23.73 5.96
CA ALA A 589 10.29 24.55 5.91
C ALA A 589 10.88 24.79 7.32
N LEU A 590 10.03 25.06 8.32
CA LEU A 590 10.45 25.23 9.70
C LEU A 590 11.08 23.97 10.28
N TYR A 591 10.57 22.80 9.94
CA TYR A 591 11.17 21.52 10.32
C TYR A 591 12.56 21.38 9.72
N MET A 592 12.70 21.62 8.41
CA MET A 592 14.00 21.52 7.72
C MET A 592 15.05 22.47 8.33
N ILE A 593 14.64 23.66 8.74
CA ILE A 593 15.56 24.67 9.30
C ILE A 593 15.89 24.39 10.76
N ASN A 594 14.95 23.93 11.59
CA ASN A 594 15.10 23.96 13.04
C ASN A 594 15.19 22.60 13.72
N HIS A 595 14.75 21.52 13.09
CA HIS A 595 14.61 20.23 13.75
C HIS A 595 15.98 19.54 13.92
N ASP A 596 16.19 18.95 15.09
CA ASP A 596 17.45 18.26 15.46
C ASP A 596 17.85 17.17 14.47
N PHE A 597 16.87 16.48 13.88
CA PHE A 597 17.15 15.46 12.86
C PHE A 597 17.89 16.07 11.66
N THR A 598 17.39 17.18 11.09
CA THR A 598 18.01 17.84 9.94
C THR A 598 19.39 18.37 10.29
N GLN A 599 19.53 18.99 11.48
CA GLN A 599 20.81 19.48 11.99
C GLN A 599 21.84 18.34 12.15
N THR A 600 21.39 17.20 12.66
CA THR A 600 22.23 16.01 12.82
C THR A 600 22.69 15.46 11.47
N GLN A 601 21.80 15.42 10.47
CA GLN A 601 22.18 14.96 9.12
C GLN A 601 23.12 15.95 8.43
N ALA A 602 22.93 17.26 8.62
CA ALA A 602 23.86 18.28 8.14
C ALA A 602 25.27 18.12 8.74
N LEU A 603 25.36 17.87 10.05
CA LEU A 603 26.62 17.59 10.72
C LEU A 603 27.27 16.29 10.22
N SER A 604 26.47 15.25 10.00
CA SER A 604 26.95 13.97 9.50
C SER A 604 27.51 14.10 8.08
N LEU A 605 26.82 14.84 7.20
CA LEU A 605 27.30 15.17 5.86
C LEU A 605 28.61 16.01 5.91
N ALA A 606 28.66 17.01 6.77
CA ALA A 606 29.87 17.80 6.95
C ALA A 606 31.08 16.93 7.34
N ARG A 607 30.89 16.02 8.30
CA ARG A 607 31.96 15.08 8.71
C ARG A 607 32.37 14.14 7.58
N ARG A 608 31.40 13.69 6.76
CA ARG A 608 31.68 12.88 5.58
C ARG A 608 32.56 13.65 4.60
N LEU A 609 32.15 14.87 4.22
CA LEU A 609 32.88 15.73 3.29
C LEU A 609 34.28 16.09 3.78
N LEU A 610 34.46 16.32 5.09
CA LEU A 610 35.77 16.60 5.69
C LEU A 610 36.73 15.40 5.68
N ARG A 611 36.20 14.16 5.62
CA ARG A 611 36.99 12.92 5.53
C ARG A 611 37.37 12.57 4.10
N GLU A 612 36.61 13.07 3.11
CA GLU A 612 36.89 12.80 1.71
C GLU A 612 38.21 13.52 1.29
N PRO A 613 39.06 12.85 0.49
CA PRO A 613 40.25 13.51 -0.05
C PRO A 613 39.83 14.61 -1.01
N ALA A 614 40.24 15.84 -0.71
CA ALA A 614 39.96 16.98 -1.56
C ALA A 614 41.18 17.92 -1.48
N ARG A 615 41.55 18.57 -2.60
CA ARG A 615 42.70 19.49 -2.69
C ARG A 615 42.41 20.81 -1.98
N ASP A 616 41.15 21.25 -2.08
CA ASP A 616 40.68 22.50 -1.51
C ASP A 616 39.20 22.49 -1.20
N ASP A 617 38.67 23.57 -0.67
CA ASP A 617 37.25 23.70 -0.33
C ASP A 617 36.33 23.71 -1.57
N SER A 618 36.83 24.16 -2.72
CA SER A 618 36.06 24.16 -3.97
C SER A 618 35.76 22.74 -4.43
N GLU A 619 36.75 21.85 -4.40
CA GLU A 619 36.57 20.43 -4.73
C GLU A 619 35.64 19.71 -3.75
N ARG A 620 35.71 20.11 -2.47
CA ARG A 620 34.82 19.56 -1.43
C ARG A 620 33.37 20.06 -1.59
N ILE A 621 33.16 21.32 -2.01
CA ILE A 621 31.86 21.85 -2.37
C ILE A 621 31.29 21.08 -3.58
N GLU A 622 32.12 20.83 -4.59
CA GLU A 622 31.78 20.01 -5.73
C GLU A 622 31.29 18.61 -5.30
N SER A 623 31.98 17.97 -4.35
CA SER A 623 31.52 16.68 -3.77
C SER A 623 30.20 16.81 -3.07
N ALA A 624 29.93 17.87 -2.31
CA ALA A 624 28.66 18.11 -1.66
C ALA A 624 27.50 18.18 -2.68
N TYR A 625 27.69 18.88 -3.80
CA TYR A 625 26.69 18.98 -4.87
C TYR A 625 26.42 17.63 -5.54
N ARG A 626 27.45 16.81 -5.75
CA ARG A 626 27.27 15.45 -6.27
C ARG A 626 26.47 14.57 -5.33
N TRP A 627 26.74 14.61 -4.02
CA TRP A 627 25.98 13.85 -3.02
C TRP A 627 24.52 14.28 -2.92
N LEU A 628 24.27 15.59 -2.91
CA LEU A 628 22.94 16.14 -2.64
C LEU A 628 22.06 16.22 -3.89
N PHE A 629 22.63 16.68 -4.99
CA PHE A 629 21.89 17.04 -6.19
C PHE A 629 22.16 16.12 -7.39
N GLY A 630 23.18 15.27 -7.30
CA GLY A 630 23.53 14.34 -8.37
C GLY A 630 24.21 15.04 -9.58
N ARG A 631 24.70 16.25 -9.43
CA ARG A 631 25.33 17.06 -10.48
C ARG A 631 26.58 17.79 -9.97
N SER A 632 27.36 18.31 -10.89
CA SER A 632 28.45 19.25 -10.57
C SER A 632 27.90 20.60 -10.10
N ALA A 633 28.68 21.28 -9.22
CA ALA A 633 28.39 22.64 -8.82
C ALA A 633 28.73 23.64 -9.95
N GLN A 634 27.95 24.71 -10.08
CA GLN A 634 28.25 25.80 -10.97
C GLN A 634 29.34 26.72 -10.34
N ALA A 635 30.06 27.48 -11.16
CA ALA A 635 31.13 28.35 -10.68
C ALA A 635 30.64 29.35 -9.61
N GLU A 636 29.45 29.89 -9.79
CA GLU A 636 28.79 30.82 -8.85
C GLU A 636 28.45 30.15 -7.53
N GLU A 637 27.99 28.90 -7.58
CA GLU A 637 27.62 28.08 -6.40
C GLU A 637 28.86 27.78 -5.56
N ILE A 638 29.99 27.45 -6.22
CA ILE A 638 31.28 27.26 -5.55
C ILE A 638 31.73 28.56 -4.85
N GLN A 639 31.64 29.71 -5.55
CA GLN A 639 32.02 31.00 -4.98
C GLN A 639 31.16 31.39 -3.76
N ILE A 640 29.85 31.10 -3.82
CA ILE A 640 28.95 31.33 -2.69
C ILE A 640 29.34 30.43 -1.52
N GLY A 641 29.58 29.14 -1.77
CA GLY A 641 29.98 28.19 -0.74
C GLY A 641 31.30 28.60 -0.04
N VAL A 642 32.34 28.97 -0.82
CA VAL A 642 33.62 29.43 -0.27
C VAL A 642 33.45 30.69 0.59
N ARG A 643 32.62 31.64 0.15
CA ARG A 643 32.31 32.84 0.95
C ARG A 643 31.60 32.51 2.27
N LEU A 644 30.61 31.59 2.23
CA LEU A 644 29.92 31.16 3.42
C LEU A 644 30.86 30.50 4.43
N LEU A 645 31.71 29.59 3.98
CA LEU A 645 32.71 28.92 4.81
C LEU A 645 33.67 29.94 5.48
N ALA A 646 34.10 30.96 4.74
CA ALA A 646 34.97 32.00 5.27
C ALA A 646 34.29 32.88 6.36
N GLN A 647 32.97 33.08 6.26
CA GLN A 647 32.20 33.88 7.23
C GLN A 647 31.81 33.08 8.48
N SER A 648 31.66 31.76 8.40
CA SER A 648 31.17 30.89 9.49
C SER A 648 32.28 30.36 10.42
N GLY A 649 33.41 31.07 10.56
CA GLY A 649 34.47 30.72 11.50
C GLY A 649 35.74 30.12 10.86
N GLY A 650 35.88 30.19 9.54
CA GLY A 650 37.03 29.77 8.77
C GLY A 650 36.88 28.42 8.07
N ALA A 651 37.46 28.38 6.86
CA ALA A 651 37.56 27.19 6.04
C ALA A 651 38.23 26.04 6.83
N GLY A 652 37.59 24.91 6.97
CA GLY A 652 38.10 23.73 7.68
C GLY A 652 37.46 23.46 9.06
N THR A 653 36.61 24.33 9.58
CA THR A 653 35.86 24.03 10.81
C THR A 653 34.63 23.17 10.53
N GLU A 654 34.40 22.16 11.36
CA GLU A 654 33.19 21.28 11.26
C GLU A 654 31.90 22.11 11.30
N SER A 655 31.89 23.21 12.07
CA SER A 655 30.71 24.09 12.17
C SER A 655 30.42 24.81 10.85
N ALA A 656 31.40 25.35 10.15
CA ALA A 656 31.19 26.03 8.86
C ALA A 656 30.67 25.06 7.80
N TRP A 657 31.22 23.86 7.76
CA TRP A 657 30.74 22.81 6.84
C TRP A 657 29.37 22.30 7.19
N ARG A 658 29.01 22.19 8.49
CA ARG A 658 27.64 21.89 8.92
C ARG A 658 26.67 22.95 8.42
N ASP A 659 26.99 24.23 8.56
CA ASP A 659 26.13 25.33 8.16
C ASP A 659 25.91 25.33 6.63
N LEU A 660 26.95 25.09 5.85
CA LEU A 660 26.84 24.92 4.39
C LEU A 660 26.00 23.69 4.04
N ALA A 661 26.24 22.53 4.63
CA ALA A 661 25.47 21.32 4.41
C ALA A 661 23.99 21.50 4.76
N HIS A 662 23.70 22.24 5.85
CA HIS A 662 22.36 22.54 6.28
C HIS A 662 21.61 23.42 5.26
N VAL A 663 22.25 24.48 4.76
CA VAL A 663 21.67 25.33 3.71
C VAL A 663 21.32 24.52 2.46
N LEU A 664 22.23 23.63 2.03
CA LEU A 664 22.03 22.80 0.84
C LEU A 664 20.90 21.77 1.06
N LEU A 665 20.80 21.14 2.23
CA LEU A 665 19.72 20.21 2.58
C LEU A 665 18.33 20.90 2.62
N CYS A 666 18.29 22.18 3.00
CA CYS A 666 17.05 22.99 3.00
C CYS A 666 16.66 23.49 1.61
N GLY A 667 17.49 23.31 0.60
CA GLY A 667 17.23 23.73 -0.77
C GLY A 667 16.13 22.91 -1.46
N ASN A 668 15.31 23.57 -2.27
CA ASN A 668 14.25 22.88 -3.02
C ASN A 668 14.81 21.76 -3.93
N GLU A 669 15.98 21.94 -4.51
CA GLU A 669 16.61 20.95 -5.39
C GLU A 669 16.86 19.61 -4.67
N PHE A 670 17.07 19.62 -3.34
CA PHE A 670 17.22 18.39 -2.58
C PHE A 670 15.93 17.56 -2.52
N ILE A 671 14.79 18.23 -2.37
CA ILE A 671 13.49 17.58 -2.14
C ILE A 671 12.65 17.42 -3.42
N TYR A 672 13.13 17.90 -4.57
CA TYR A 672 12.45 17.74 -5.87
C TYR A 672 13.30 16.88 -6.82
N VAL A 673 12.60 16.19 -7.70
CA VAL A 673 13.16 15.42 -8.81
C VAL A 673 12.53 15.92 -10.11
N ASP A 674 13.40 16.26 -11.06
CA ASP A 674 13.07 16.64 -12.42
C ASP A 674 12.89 15.40 -13.31
#